data_d6bb5f7ef6934da6e05121701b04073d
#
_entry.id   d6bb5f7ef6934da6e05121701b04073d
#
_cell.length_a   1.000
_cell.length_b   1.000
_cell.length_c   1.000
_cell.angle_alpha   90.00
_cell.angle_beta   90.00
_cell.angle_gamma   90.00
#
_symmetry.space_group_name_H-M   'P 1'
#
loop_
_entity.id
_entity.type
_entity.pdbx_description
1 polymer ?
#
loop_
_entity_poly.entity_id
_entity_poly.type
_entity_poly.pdbx_seq_one_letter_code
_entity_poly.pdbx_strand_id
1 'polypeptide(L)'
;FHGESSGVIFKAILDSDPAPPIRFNRDIPPELERIINKAMEKHREMRYQVAADMRADLKRLRRDTESRRGVLASSGTVAVAQESGSQVAAQPQSPASGSSPAPAPSSSGSAVKVAEVPVTGRNLWKILVPAAVILVAASIAGAIYFRAYSAKPATALTEKDSILLAEFTNTTGDSVFDGTLRQGLSAQLEQSPFLNLLSDERVSQTLALMAQPKDARLTHELAREVCQRTASAASIEGSISSLGSQYVVGLKAVNCRSGDILANEQATASAKEQVLKALGEAATKMREKLGESLASVQKYDAPAENVTTPSLEALQAYSLGLQAMEVKNDRTGAVSLFQRAVSLDPNFAMAYARLGTSYRNLGQTARAVESIGKGYELRERVSEREKFYIASHYEDYLTGNLEAARKTYELWAQTYPRDDVPPGNLGVIYQTLGDYDKGLAAAQQSMKLDPGSGLGYANLVGSYLQVNRLDEARATAQQAQAHNLDNPSVHLNLYIVDFLQHDAAGMEREAAGLMGKPGYEDAMFGAESDTAAYGGHFAKARELTRRASDSAQRADEKETAAGYEAEAAVREALAGNIGLAKQQAQAALALSNGRDVEAASAIALGLAGDAPQSTRLAEDLSKRFPEHTIVQLEYLPMIHAAAAVDSGSAAKALEALAPAAPYELGSTPLLTLYPVYLRGEAYVAARQGSAAAAEFQKILDHPGVVQNEPIGAWAHLGLARAYAISGDAPKAKVAYQDFFALWKNAEPDIPVLKQAKAEYAKLQ
;
A
#
# COMPACT_ATOMS: atom_id res chain seq x y z
N PHE A 1 12.98 9.31 -28.13
CA PHE A 1 12.50 8.34 -29.13
C PHE A 1 11.02 8.60 -29.43
N HIS A 2 10.65 8.67 -30.71
CA HIS A 2 9.27 8.89 -31.16
C HIS A 2 8.89 7.79 -32.16
N GLY A 3 7.61 7.41 -32.18
CA GLY A 3 7.06 6.44 -33.14
C GLY A 3 5.53 6.38 -33.05
N GLU A 4 4.89 5.97 -34.12
CA GLU A 4 3.42 5.88 -34.26
C GLU A 4 2.83 4.66 -33.53
N SER A 5 3.65 3.75 -33.03
CA SER A 5 3.25 2.60 -32.24
C SER A 5 4.34 2.22 -31.22
N SER A 6 3.95 1.49 -30.16
CA SER A 6 4.88 0.99 -29.14
C SER A 6 6.01 0.16 -29.74
N GLY A 7 5.74 -0.67 -30.77
CA GLY A 7 6.76 -1.47 -31.45
C GLY A 7 7.81 -0.62 -32.17
N VAL A 8 7.41 0.49 -32.80
CA VAL A 8 8.33 1.43 -33.44
C VAL A 8 9.18 2.18 -32.42
N ILE A 9 8.60 2.55 -31.28
CA ILE A 9 9.31 3.18 -30.16
C ILE A 9 10.32 2.20 -29.56
N PHE A 10 9.95 0.95 -29.29
CA PHE A 10 10.85 -0.09 -28.79
C PHE A 10 12.01 -0.35 -29.76
N LYS A 11 11.73 -0.45 -31.06
CA LYS A 11 12.77 -0.60 -32.08
C LYS A 11 13.72 0.60 -32.08
N ALA A 12 13.20 1.82 -32.01
CA ALA A 12 14.03 3.03 -31.93
C ALA A 12 14.89 3.06 -30.64
N ILE A 13 14.37 2.58 -29.49
CA ILE A 13 15.13 2.47 -28.25
C ILE A 13 16.28 1.46 -28.39
N LEU A 14 16.07 0.35 -29.08
CA LEU A 14 17.09 -0.70 -29.25
C LEU A 14 18.13 -0.36 -30.31
N ASP A 15 17.72 0.20 -31.45
CA ASP A 15 18.54 0.28 -32.65
C ASP A 15 19.03 1.70 -33.00
N SER A 16 18.45 2.76 -32.40
CA SER A 16 18.77 4.14 -32.77
C SER A 16 19.36 4.92 -31.62
N ASP A 17 20.35 5.76 -31.89
CA ASP A 17 20.87 6.68 -30.88
C ASP A 17 19.88 7.80 -30.58
N PRO A 18 19.73 8.19 -29.31
CA PRO A 18 18.88 9.31 -28.92
C PRO A 18 19.43 10.63 -29.47
N ALA A 19 18.55 11.58 -29.76
CA ALA A 19 19.00 12.93 -30.09
C ALA A 19 19.80 13.52 -28.91
N PRO A 20 20.96 14.17 -29.18
CA PRO A 20 21.78 14.74 -28.11
C PRO A 20 21.00 15.71 -27.23
N PRO A 21 21.11 15.65 -25.90
CA PRO A 21 20.39 16.52 -24.97
C PRO A 21 20.55 18.01 -25.25
N ILE A 22 21.70 18.44 -25.76
CA ILE A 22 22.00 19.84 -26.12
C ILE A 22 21.07 20.39 -27.22
N ARG A 23 20.45 19.51 -28.03
CA ARG A 23 19.44 19.93 -29.01
C ARG A 23 18.14 20.45 -28.36
N PHE A 24 17.82 19.96 -27.18
CA PHE A 24 16.60 20.31 -26.46
C PHE A 24 16.84 21.44 -25.46
N ASN A 25 18.04 21.49 -24.88
CA ASN A 25 18.44 22.56 -23.98
C ASN A 25 19.93 22.87 -24.17
N ARG A 26 20.23 24.09 -24.67
CA ARG A 26 21.58 24.56 -24.96
C ARG A 26 22.42 24.90 -23.73
N ASP A 27 21.76 25.01 -22.57
CA ASP A 27 22.41 25.36 -21.30
C ASP A 27 22.91 24.11 -20.52
N ILE A 28 22.76 22.92 -21.12
CA ILE A 28 23.24 21.67 -20.51
C ILE A 28 24.78 21.65 -20.49
N PRO A 29 25.43 21.49 -19.32
CA PRO A 29 26.85 21.33 -19.23
C PRO A 29 27.32 20.10 -20.06
N PRO A 30 28.43 20.21 -20.80
CA PRO A 30 28.96 19.10 -21.61
C PRO A 30 29.21 17.81 -20.82
N GLU A 31 29.60 17.94 -19.54
CA GLU A 31 29.78 16.79 -18.65
C GLU A 31 28.48 16.10 -18.31
N LEU A 32 27.34 16.83 -18.19
CA LEU A 32 26.04 16.22 -17.99
C LEU A 32 25.60 15.45 -19.24
N GLU A 33 25.83 16.02 -20.41
CA GLU A 33 25.56 15.33 -21.68
C GLU A 33 26.38 14.03 -21.78
N ARG A 34 27.67 14.03 -21.40
CA ARG A 34 28.52 12.84 -21.35
C ARG A 34 27.96 11.77 -20.42
N ILE A 35 27.49 12.15 -19.22
CA ILE A 35 26.89 11.24 -18.25
C ILE A 35 25.60 10.62 -18.81
N ILE A 36 24.75 11.42 -19.45
CA ILE A 36 23.50 10.96 -20.09
C ILE A 36 23.80 9.97 -21.22
N ASN A 37 24.73 10.31 -22.12
CA ASN A 37 25.10 9.45 -23.24
C ASN A 37 25.67 8.10 -22.74
N LYS A 38 26.54 8.11 -21.74
CA LYS A 38 27.08 6.88 -21.12
C LYS A 38 25.97 6.04 -20.44
N ALA A 39 24.96 6.66 -19.84
CA ALA A 39 23.84 5.95 -19.25
C ALA A 39 22.93 5.31 -20.30
N MET A 40 22.82 5.93 -21.48
CA MET A 40 21.96 5.50 -22.59
C MET A 40 22.68 4.67 -23.67
N GLU A 41 23.96 4.35 -23.46
CA GLU A 41 24.79 3.53 -24.36
C GLU A 41 24.10 2.21 -24.71
N LYS A 42 24.14 1.79 -25.99
CA LYS A 42 23.45 0.57 -26.45
C LYS A 42 24.12 -0.71 -25.94
N HIS A 43 25.43 -0.71 -25.92
CA HIS A 43 26.18 -1.84 -25.42
C HIS A 43 26.20 -1.85 -23.88
N ARG A 44 25.65 -2.91 -23.28
CA ARG A 44 25.52 -3.04 -21.83
C ARG A 44 26.86 -2.83 -21.10
N GLU A 45 27.94 -3.33 -21.64
CA GLU A 45 29.28 -3.28 -21.06
C GLU A 45 29.87 -1.86 -21.05
N MET A 46 29.39 -0.98 -21.95
CA MET A 46 29.83 0.41 -22.04
C MET A 46 29.02 1.36 -21.16
N ARG A 47 27.92 0.89 -20.61
CA ARG A 47 27.11 1.67 -19.64
C ARG A 47 27.76 1.72 -18.26
N TYR A 48 27.14 2.47 -17.35
CA TYR A 48 27.46 2.35 -15.93
C TYR A 48 27.11 0.96 -15.42
N GLN A 49 28.09 0.26 -14.84
CA GLN A 49 27.89 -1.09 -14.32
C GLN A 49 27.22 -1.09 -12.95
N VAL A 50 27.43 -0.04 -12.15
CA VAL A 50 26.81 0.17 -10.85
C VAL A 50 26.32 1.61 -10.70
N ALA A 51 25.21 1.81 -10.01
CA ALA A 51 24.63 3.13 -9.75
C ALA A 51 25.58 4.07 -8.97
N ALA A 52 26.54 3.51 -8.22
CA ALA A 52 27.54 4.25 -7.47
C ALA A 52 28.45 5.09 -8.38
N ASP A 53 28.84 4.58 -9.55
CA ASP A 53 29.71 5.27 -10.50
C ASP A 53 28.98 6.46 -11.14
N MET A 54 27.73 6.28 -11.53
CA MET A 54 26.90 7.39 -12.03
C MET A 54 26.74 8.48 -10.96
N ARG A 55 26.47 8.09 -9.71
CA ARG A 55 26.39 9.01 -8.57
C ARG A 55 27.70 9.77 -8.34
N ALA A 56 28.84 9.11 -8.50
CA ALA A 56 30.15 9.74 -8.35
C ALA A 56 30.38 10.81 -9.43
N ASP A 57 30.06 10.52 -10.69
CA ASP A 57 30.17 11.47 -11.80
C ASP A 57 29.21 12.66 -11.64
N LEU A 58 27.98 12.45 -11.22
CA LEU A 58 27.03 13.52 -10.92
C LEU A 58 27.50 14.40 -9.74
N LYS A 59 28.10 13.82 -8.70
CA LYS A 59 28.68 14.58 -7.59
C LYS A 59 29.89 15.42 -8.03
N ARG A 60 30.71 14.92 -8.96
CA ARG A 60 31.79 15.70 -9.55
C ARG A 60 31.25 16.89 -10.33
N LEU A 61 30.29 16.65 -11.22
CA LEU A 61 29.66 17.70 -12.01
C LEU A 61 29.07 18.79 -11.12
N ARG A 62 28.37 18.42 -10.05
CA ARG A 62 27.79 19.37 -9.09
C ARG A 62 28.89 20.25 -8.46
N ARG A 63 29.98 19.64 -7.98
CA ARG A 63 31.12 20.35 -7.38
C ARG A 63 31.76 21.34 -8.35
N ASP A 64 31.97 20.90 -9.60
CA ASP A 64 32.60 21.73 -10.64
C ASP A 64 31.71 22.91 -11.05
N THR A 65 30.39 22.70 -11.03
CA THR A 65 29.40 23.75 -11.32
C THR A 65 29.31 24.76 -10.17
N GLU A 66 29.37 24.31 -8.92
CA GLU A 66 29.41 25.17 -7.72
C GLU A 66 30.72 25.97 -7.64
N SER A 67 31.86 25.37 -7.97
CA SER A 67 33.16 26.03 -8.01
C SER A 67 33.23 27.12 -9.09
N ARG A 68 32.64 26.91 -10.25
CA ARG A 68 32.57 27.91 -11.32
C ARG A 68 31.68 29.13 -10.94
N ARG A 69 30.59 28.89 -10.18
CA ARG A 69 29.74 30.00 -9.65
C ARG A 69 30.47 30.84 -8.60
N GLY A 70 31.35 30.22 -7.80
CA GLY A 70 32.15 30.94 -6.80
C GLY A 70 33.24 31.83 -7.41
N VAL A 71 33.75 31.47 -8.61
CA VAL A 71 34.81 32.26 -9.30
C VAL A 71 34.20 33.45 -10.07
N LEU A 72 32.93 33.40 -10.48
CA LEU A 72 32.25 34.51 -11.18
C LEU A 72 31.79 35.65 -10.24
N ALA A 73 31.90 35.46 -8.91
CA ALA A 73 31.50 36.47 -7.93
C ALA A 73 32.68 37.37 -7.44
N SER A 74 33.91 37.16 -7.90
CA SER A 74 35.08 37.91 -7.42
C SER A 74 36.08 38.27 -8.50
N SER A 75 35.71 38.91 -9.60
CA SER A 75 36.64 39.73 -10.39
C SER A 75 35.89 40.63 -11.35
N GLY A 76 35.81 41.89 -10.97
CA GLY A 76 35.61 42.99 -11.90
C GLY A 76 36.98 43.48 -12.39
N THR A 77 36.99 43.82 -13.67
CA THR A 77 37.89 44.72 -14.44
C THR A 77 39.23 44.21 -15.00
N VAL A 78 39.24 44.25 -16.32
CA VAL A 78 40.18 44.84 -17.32
C VAL A 78 41.21 43.95 -18.01
N ALA A 79 40.98 43.90 -19.32
CA ALA A 79 41.72 44.14 -20.59
C ALA A 79 42.54 43.01 -21.23
N VAL A 80 42.03 42.67 -22.38
CA VAL A 80 42.62 42.48 -23.73
C VAL A 80 44.15 42.25 -23.82
N ALA A 81 44.52 41.14 -24.44
CA ALA A 81 45.40 41.08 -25.63
C ALA A 81 45.49 39.66 -26.21
N GLN A 82 45.48 39.67 -27.51
CA GLN A 82 45.57 38.58 -28.48
C GLN A 82 46.92 37.82 -28.46
N GLU A 83 46.90 36.64 -28.89
CA GLU A 83 47.32 35.98 -30.11
C GLU A 83 48.19 34.74 -29.94
N SER A 84 47.76 33.74 -30.66
CA SER A 84 48.49 32.82 -31.56
C SER A 84 49.49 31.80 -31.05
N GLY A 85 49.25 30.58 -31.46
CA GLY A 85 50.32 29.77 -32.07
C GLY A 85 50.46 28.35 -31.57
N SER A 86 49.83 27.47 -32.29
CA SER A 86 50.32 26.23 -32.93
C SER A 86 51.26 25.23 -32.23
N GLN A 87 50.75 23.99 -32.21
CA GLN A 87 51.39 22.73 -32.71
C GLN A 87 52.36 21.95 -31.79
N VAL A 88 51.98 20.75 -31.61
CA VAL A 88 52.40 19.43 -32.13
C VAL A 88 53.14 18.52 -31.13
N ALA A 89 52.47 17.41 -30.90
CA ALA A 89 52.92 16.01 -30.79
C ALA A 89 54.07 15.57 -29.89
N ALA A 90 53.82 14.59 -29.08
CA ALA A 90 54.29 13.21 -29.19
C ALA A 90 54.27 12.49 -27.84
N GLN A 91 53.57 11.36 -27.81
CA GLN A 91 53.84 10.21 -26.93
C GLN A 91 55.16 9.55 -27.28
N PRO A 92 55.73 8.50 -26.62
CA PRO A 92 55.12 7.62 -25.62
C PRO A 92 56.06 7.06 -24.52
N GLN A 93 55.53 6.11 -23.78
CA GLN A 93 56.16 4.94 -23.15
C GLN A 93 56.39 4.92 -21.62
N SER A 94 55.60 3.99 -21.06
CA SER A 94 55.92 3.25 -19.82
C SER A 94 57.11 2.28 -20.05
N PRO A 95 57.78 1.69 -19.03
CA PRO A 95 57.17 0.60 -18.30
C PRO A 95 57.62 0.37 -16.83
N ALA A 96 56.79 -0.36 -16.15
CA ALA A 96 56.97 -1.54 -15.31
C ALA A 96 57.77 -1.53 -13.97
N SER A 97 57.03 -2.04 -13.00
CA SER A 97 57.41 -3.11 -12.03
C SER A 97 58.17 -2.81 -10.75
N GLY A 98 57.59 -3.26 -9.63
CA GLY A 98 58.36 -3.89 -8.58
C GLY A 98 57.90 -3.67 -7.15
N SER A 99 56.99 -4.51 -6.69
CA SER A 99 56.97 -5.24 -5.39
C SER A 99 57.32 -4.58 -4.07
N SER A 100 56.39 -4.71 -3.14
CA SER A 100 56.54 -4.72 -1.66
C SER A 100 57.63 -5.69 -1.14
N PRO A 101 58.07 -5.71 0.14
CA PRO A 101 57.25 -5.72 1.36
C PRO A 101 57.83 -5.02 2.61
N ALA A 102 57.03 -4.94 3.66
CA ALA A 102 57.43 -4.60 5.04
C ALA A 102 58.35 -5.67 5.69
N PRO A 103 59.08 -5.40 6.80
CA PRO A 103 58.51 -5.46 8.13
C PRO A 103 59.14 -4.51 9.20
N ALA A 104 58.46 -4.36 10.35
CA ALA A 104 59.01 -3.95 11.64
C ALA A 104 59.89 -5.08 12.26
N PRO A 105 60.64 -4.96 13.40
CA PRO A 105 60.48 -4.10 14.57
C PRO A 105 61.78 -3.74 15.34
N SER A 106 61.56 -3.17 16.55
CA SER A 106 62.31 -3.25 17.81
C SER A 106 63.50 -2.32 18.10
N SER A 107 63.28 -1.59 19.15
CA SER A 107 63.97 -1.48 20.46
C SER A 107 65.45 -1.17 20.50
N SER A 108 65.69 -0.29 21.38
CA SER A 108 66.69 -0.22 22.46
C SER A 108 67.43 1.10 22.57
N GLY A 109 67.33 1.70 23.64
CA GLY A 109 67.95 2.38 24.64
C GLY A 109 69.46 2.67 24.56
N SER A 110 69.80 3.87 24.97
CA SER A 110 70.91 4.07 25.89
C SER A 110 71.02 5.54 26.27
N ALA A 111 71.22 5.74 27.54
CA ALA A 111 71.50 6.97 28.23
C ALA A 111 72.96 7.47 27.95
N VAL A 112 73.19 8.77 27.93
CA VAL A 112 74.45 9.37 28.33
C VAL A 112 74.32 10.85 28.79
N LYS A 113 74.58 11.04 30.07
CA LYS A 113 75.38 12.11 30.75
C LYS A 113 75.01 13.60 30.69
N VAL A 114 74.78 14.04 31.89
CA VAL A 114 74.83 15.36 32.48
C VAL A 114 76.07 16.12 32.18
N ALA A 115 75.95 17.41 31.87
CA ALA A 115 77.01 18.42 32.08
C ALA A 115 76.36 19.65 32.74
N GLU A 116 76.80 19.91 33.96
CA GLU A 116 76.50 21.12 34.72
C GLU A 116 77.18 22.32 34.12
N VAL A 117 76.59 23.49 34.06
CA VAL A 117 77.19 24.82 34.11
C VAL A 117 76.22 25.82 34.69
N PRO A 118 76.63 26.87 35.36
CA PRO A 118 76.07 27.35 36.65
C PRO A 118 75.04 28.45 36.52
N VAL A 119 74.33 28.55 37.63
CA VAL A 119 73.28 29.54 37.94
C VAL A 119 73.81 30.94 38.05
N THR A 120 73.24 31.89 37.28
CA THR A 120 73.17 33.31 37.68
C THR A 120 71.72 33.73 37.67
N GLY A 121 71.25 34.09 38.81
CA GLY A 121 69.88 34.48 39.07
C GLY A 121 69.41 35.75 38.35
N ARG A 122 68.29 35.64 37.70
CA ARG A 122 67.54 36.83 37.30
C ARG A 122 66.00 36.50 37.43
N ASN A 123 65.29 37.34 38.14
CA ASN A 123 63.89 37.25 38.56
C ASN A 123 62.93 36.77 37.44
N LEU A 124 62.83 35.47 37.22
CA LEU A 124 61.88 34.83 36.29
C LEU A 124 60.42 34.91 36.80
N TRP A 125 60.18 35.26 38.03
CA TRP A 125 58.80 35.31 38.63
C TRP A 125 57.93 36.42 38.05
N LYS A 126 58.58 37.54 37.58
CA LYS A 126 57.85 38.65 36.97
C LYS A 126 57.34 38.36 35.53
N ILE A 127 57.80 37.27 34.90
CA ILE A 127 57.40 36.86 33.52
C ILE A 127 56.55 35.59 33.61
N LEU A 128 56.78 34.68 34.58
CA LEU A 128 56.05 33.43 34.72
C LEU A 128 54.63 33.62 35.28
N VAL A 129 54.38 34.58 36.16
CA VAL A 129 53.07 34.86 36.74
C VAL A 129 52.12 35.44 35.70
N PRO A 130 52.46 36.45 34.90
CA PRO A 130 51.56 36.89 33.80
C PRO A 130 51.39 35.84 32.71
N ALA A 131 52.38 35.03 32.37
CA ALA A 131 52.23 33.94 31.41
C ALA A 131 51.29 32.81 31.90
N ALA A 132 51.35 32.44 33.17
CA ALA A 132 50.45 31.49 33.80
C ALA A 132 48.99 32.01 33.84
N VAL A 133 48.80 33.31 34.16
CA VAL A 133 47.49 33.95 34.16
C VAL A 133 46.89 34.02 32.76
N ILE A 134 47.70 34.30 31.74
CA ILE A 134 47.26 34.30 30.32
C ILE A 134 46.92 32.88 29.86
N LEU A 135 47.69 31.85 30.26
CA LEU A 135 47.39 30.45 29.95
C LEU A 135 46.11 29.96 30.66
N VAL A 136 45.89 30.33 31.89
CA VAL A 136 44.64 30.01 32.60
C VAL A 136 43.46 30.77 31.99
N ALA A 137 43.61 32.04 31.68
CA ALA A 137 42.58 32.82 31.00
C ALA A 137 42.29 32.28 29.58
N ALA A 138 43.28 31.86 28.82
CA ALA A 138 43.13 31.22 27.51
C ALA A 138 42.52 29.82 27.64
N SER A 139 42.83 29.07 28.68
CA SER A 139 42.21 27.75 28.95
C SER A 139 40.72 27.88 29.36
N ILE A 140 40.40 28.89 30.18
CA ILE A 140 39.03 29.22 30.57
C ILE A 140 38.25 29.75 29.34
N ALA A 141 38.82 30.66 28.57
CA ALA A 141 38.20 31.13 27.34
C ALA A 141 38.06 30.01 26.28
N GLY A 142 39.04 29.13 26.17
CA GLY A 142 39.01 27.93 25.32
C GLY A 142 37.96 26.93 25.81
N ALA A 143 37.82 26.73 27.12
CA ALA A 143 36.79 25.87 27.71
C ALA A 143 35.37 26.45 27.56
N ILE A 144 35.23 27.78 27.70
CA ILE A 144 33.95 28.48 27.44
C ILE A 144 33.64 28.47 25.94
N TYR A 145 34.59 28.72 25.09
CA TYR A 145 34.45 28.64 23.62
C TYR A 145 34.15 27.21 23.19
N PHE A 146 34.85 26.20 23.72
CA PHE A 146 34.58 24.79 23.43
C PHE A 146 33.23 24.32 23.98
N ARG A 147 32.82 24.83 25.15
CA ARG A 147 31.49 24.55 25.72
C ARG A 147 30.38 25.27 24.98
N ALA A 148 30.59 26.49 24.49
CA ALA A 148 29.67 27.24 23.64
C ALA A 148 29.61 26.68 22.20
N TYR A 149 30.73 26.14 21.67
CA TYR A 149 30.80 25.52 20.37
C TYR A 149 30.42 24.01 20.40
N SER A 150 30.54 23.37 21.56
CA SER A 150 30.10 21.99 21.82
C SER A 150 28.71 21.89 22.39
N ALA A 151 28.02 23.00 22.61
CA ALA A 151 26.56 23.00 22.64
C ALA A 151 26.11 22.65 21.21
N LYS A 152 26.09 21.32 20.89
CA LYS A 152 25.38 20.83 19.73
C LYS A 152 24.03 21.50 19.75
N PRO A 153 23.56 22.14 18.67
CA PRO A 153 22.17 22.55 18.59
C PRO A 153 21.35 21.31 18.94
N ALA A 154 20.32 21.46 19.76
CA ALA A 154 19.37 20.40 20.08
C ALA A 154 19.16 19.61 18.81
N THR A 155 19.51 18.33 18.80
CA THR A 155 19.67 17.56 17.56
C THR A 155 18.40 17.65 16.78
N ALA A 156 18.44 18.36 15.65
CA ALA A 156 17.34 18.36 14.68
C ALA A 156 16.99 16.89 14.38
N LEU A 157 15.71 16.59 14.30
CA LEU A 157 15.24 15.25 13.96
C LEU A 157 15.78 14.83 12.60
N THR A 158 15.97 13.57 12.41
CA THR A 158 16.36 12.98 11.13
C THR A 158 15.15 12.36 10.47
N GLU A 159 15.23 12.10 9.17
CA GLU A 159 14.17 11.39 8.45
C GLU A 159 13.85 9.99 9.02
N LYS A 160 14.67 9.43 9.90
CA LYS A 160 14.45 8.12 10.52
C LYS A 160 13.69 8.19 11.84
N ASP A 161 13.54 9.38 12.39
CA ASP A 161 12.94 9.58 13.70
C ASP A 161 11.42 9.61 13.61
N SER A 162 10.75 8.90 14.51
CA SER A 162 9.29 8.96 14.68
C SER A 162 8.91 9.92 15.80
N ILE A 163 7.72 10.50 15.69
CA ILE A 163 7.16 11.49 16.59
C ILE A 163 5.83 11.01 17.12
N LEU A 164 5.64 11.06 18.44
CA LEU A 164 4.37 10.81 19.09
C LEU A 164 3.58 12.12 19.24
N LEU A 165 2.31 12.13 18.86
CA LEU A 165 1.39 13.22 19.20
C LEU A 165 0.68 12.90 20.53
N ALA A 166 0.88 13.75 21.55
CA ALA A 166 0.14 13.70 22.80
C ALA A 166 -1.21 14.44 22.69
N GLU A 167 -2.08 14.21 23.66
CA GLU A 167 -3.34 14.95 23.75
C GLU A 167 -3.12 16.44 24.10
N PHE A 168 -4.05 17.27 23.65
CA PHE A 168 -4.06 18.69 24.00
C PHE A 168 -4.52 18.90 25.44
N THR A 169 -3.78 19.74 26.16
CA THR A 169 -4.23 20.27 27.44
C THR A 169 -5.21 21.43 27.16
N ASN A 170 -6.50 21.19 27.36
CA ASN A 170 -7.56 22.15 27.16
C ASN A 170 -7.96 22.82 28.47
N THR A 171 -7.72 24.12 28.59
CA THR A 171 -8.10 24.94 29.77
C THR A 171 -9.17 25.98 29.42
N THR A 172 -9.79 25.89 28.22
CA THR A 172 -10.81 26.84 27.77
C THR A 172 -12.19 26.57 28.37
N GLY A 173 -12.46 25.33 28.78
CA GLY A 173 -13.77 24.85 29.23
C GLY A 173 -14.71 24.45 28.08
N ASP A 174 -14.31 24.59 26.80
CA ASP A 174 -15.09 24.15 25.63
C ASP A 174 -14.60 22.77 25.18
N SER A 175 -15.45 21.75 25.33
CA SER A 175 -15.12 20.36 25.01
C SER A 175 -14.94 20.08 23.49
N VAL A 176 -15.30 21.01 22.62
CA VAL A 176 -15.08 20.85 21.16
C VAL A 176 -13.60 20.73 20.83
N PHE A 177 -12.71 21.28 21.66
CA PHE A 177 -11.27 21.20 21.45
C PHE A 177 -10.66 19.86 21.89
N ASP A 178 -11.39 19.07 22.67
CA ASP A 178 -10.89 17.77 23.18
C ASP A 178 -10.78 16.76 22.03
N GLY A 179 -9.57 16.25 21.78
CA GLY A 179 -9.25 15.33 20.68
C GLY A 179 -9.23 16.00 19.28
N THR A 180 -10.06 17.02 19.07
CA THR A 180 -10.20 17.69 17.75
C THR A 180 -8.92 18.40 17.32
N LEU A 181 -8.26 19.11 18.23
CA LEU A 181 -7.01 19.82 17.92
C LEU A 181 -5.84 18.87 17.64
N ARG A 182 -5.82 17.71 18.31
CA ARG A 182 -4.84 16.67 18.04
C ARG A 182 -4.99 16.17 16.59
N GLN A 183 -6.21 15.90 16.13
CA GLN A 183 -6.49 15.52 14.75
C GLN A 183 -6.11 16.61 13.74
N GLY A 184 -6.45 17.87 14.03
CA GLY A 184 -6.05 19.02 13.20
C GLY A 184 -4.52 19.15 13.11
N LEU A 185 -3.81 18.91 14.23
CA LEU A 185 -2.34 18.92 14.25
C LEU A 185 -1.76 17.76 13.47
N SER A 186 -2.32 16.55 13.58
CA SER A 186 -1.90 15.37 12.78
C SER A 186 -1.96 15.69 11.30
N ALA A 187 -3.11 16.18 10.82
CA ALA A 187 -3.28 16.53 9.42
C ALA A 187 -2.29 17.61 8.93
N GLN A 188 -1.93 18.59 9.79
CA GLN A 188 -0.92 19.59 9.46
C GLN A 188 0.51 19.04 9.41
N LEU A 189 0.88 18.16 10.30
CA LEU A 189 2.21 17.56 10.34
C LEU A 189 2.39 16.47 9.29
N GLU A 190 1.35 15.72 8.95
CA GLU A 190 1.36 14.68 7.91
C GLU A 190 1.54 15.22 6.49
N GLN A 191 1.39 16.52 6.27
CA GLN A 191 1.78 17.16 5.02
C GLN A 191 3.28 17.07 4.75
N SER A 192 4.08 16.91 5.81
CA SER A 192 5.52 16.83 5.73
C SER A 192 6.00 15.45 5.26
N PRO A 193 6.71 15.31 4.14
CA PRO A 193 7.38 14.05 3.80
C PRO A 193 8.59 13.78 4.68
N PHE A 194 9.02 14.75 5.49
CA PHE A 194 10.14 14.65 6.42
C PHE A 194 9.73 14.10 7.78
N LEU A 195 8.59 14.51 8.34
CA LEU A 195 8.11 14.04 9.64
C LEU A 195 7.46 12.66 9.54
N ASN A 196 7.62 11.85 10.58
CA ASN A 196 7.02 10.53 10.70
C ASN A 196 6.21 10.45 11.98
N LEU A 197 4.90 10.56 11.88
CA LEU A 197 4.01 10.44 13.03
C LEU A 197 3.76 8.96 13.36
N LEU A 198 3.75 8.65 14.65
CA LEU A 198 3.35 7.34 15.13
C LEU A 198 1.84 7.18 14.96
N SER A 199 1.40 6.10 14.32
CA SER A 199 -0.02 5.83 14.08
C SER A 199 -0.80 5.66 15.40
N ASP A 200 -2.09 6.03 15.40
CA ASP A 200 -2.96 5.84 16.57
C ASP A 200 -3.15 4.36 16.89
N GLU A 201 -3.10 3.50 15.91
CA GLU A 201 -3.14 2.05 16.05
C GLU A 201 -1.92 1.56 16.85
N ARG A 202 -0.72 2.04 16.50
CA ARG A 202 0.54 1.73 17.21
C ARG A 202 0.54 2.26 18.65
N VAL A 203 -0.01 3.45 18.86
CA VAL A 203 -0.20 4.04 20.20
C VAL A 203 -1.12 3.15 21.03
N SER A 204 -2.29 2.81 20.49
CA SER A 204 -3.31 1.97 21.11
C SER A 204 -2.75 0.58 21.49
N GLN A 205 -1.97 -0.04 20.59
CA GLN A 205 -1.27 -1.29 20.87
C GLN A 205 -0.30 -1.14 22.05
N THR A 206 0.50 -0.07 22.04
CA THR A 206 1.48 0.17 23.11
C THR A 206 0.77 0.35 24.45
N LEU A 207 -0.34 1.10 24.48
CA LEU A 207 -1.18 1.25 25.67
C LEU A 207 -1.71 -0.10 26.19
N ALA A 208 -2.19 -0.95 25.29
CA ALA A 208 -2.65 -2.29 25.66
C ALA A 208 -1.52 -3.14 26.28
N LEU A 209 -0.30 -3.09 25.74
CA LEU A 209 0.89 -3.76 26.30
C LEU A 209 1.30 -3.18 27.67
N MET A 210 0.89 -1.95 27.98
CA MET A 210 1.07 -1.30 29.29
C MET A 210 -0.08 -1.58 30.25
N ALA A 211 -1.02 -2.46 29.89
CA ALA A 211 -2.26 -2.72 30.62
C ALA A 211 -3.10 -1.44 30.83
N GLN A 212 -3.04 -0.50 29.89
CA GLN A 212 -3.88 0.69 29.84
C GLN A 212 -5.04 0.47 28.83
N PRO A 213 -6.16 1.20 28.98
CA PRO A 213 -7.21 1.21 27.96
C PRO A 213 -6.63 1.63 26.60
N LYS A 214 -7.06 0.96 25.51
CA LYS A 214 -6.57 1.24 24.13
C LYS A 214 -6.81 2.70 23.70
N ASP A 215 -7.80 3.36 24.27
CA ASP A 215 -8.20 4.75 24.03
C ASP A 215 -7.86 5.68 25.22
N ALA A 216 -6.90 5.27 26.07
CA ALA A 216 -6.47 6.10 27.20
C ALA A 216 -5.91 7.44 26.71
N ARG A 217 -6.35 8.52 27.36
CA ARG A 217 -5.86 9.88 27.04
C ARG A 217 -4.36 9.98 27.31
N LEU A 218 -3.59 10.37 26.30
CA LEU A 218 -2.13 10.52 26.37
C LEU A 218 -1.75 11.78 27.17
N THR A 219 -1.80 11.70 28.51
CA THR A 219 -1.23 12.73 29.37
C THR A 219 0.28 12.84 29.15
N HIS A 220 0.91 13.91 29.65
CA HIS A 220 2.35 14.13 29.53
C HIS A 220 3.19 12.91 30.00
N GLU A 221 2.85 12.34 31.16
CA GLU A 221 3.55 11.18 31.72
C GLU A 221 3.35 9.94 30.84
N LEU A 222 2.10 9.66 30.44
CA LEU A 222 1.77 8.50 29.64
C LEU A 222 2.34 8.62 28.22
N ALA A 223 2.29 9.82 27.62
CA ALA A 223 2.90 10.10 26.33
C ALA A 223 4.42 9.86 26.36
N ARG A 224 5.11 10.27 27.42
CA ARG A 224 6.54 10.03 27.59
C ARG A 224 6.85 8.54 27.68
N GLU A 225 6.07 7.76 28.43
CA GLU A 225 6.27 6.31 28.54
C GLU A 225 6.00 5.60 27.22
N VAL A 226 4.91 5.92 26.53
CA VAL A 226 4.62 5.40 25.17
C VAL A 226 5.75 5.75 24.22
N CYS A 227 6.21 7.00 24.22
CA CYS A 227 7.30 7.47 23.38
C CYS A 227 8.60 6.68 23.59
N GLN A 228 8.95 6.37 24.83
CA GLN A 228 10.13 5.56 25.13
C GLN A 228 9.98 4.11 24.67
N ARG A 229 8.80 3.50 24.88
CA ARG A 229 8.52 2.11 24.49
C ARG A 229 8.48 1.93 22.98
N THR A 230 8.02 2.93 22.23
CA THR A 230 7.99 2.93 20.78
C THR A 230 9.33 3.35 20.14
N ALA A 231 10.32 3.71 20.96
CA ALA A 231 11.61 4.26 20.54
C ALA A 231 11.46 5.53 19.68
N SER A 232 10.37 6.28 19.85
CA SER A 232 10.17 7.56 19.18
C SER A 232 11.19 8.59 19.67
N ALA A 233 11.61 9.51 18.79
CA ALA A 233 12.63 10.50 19.13
C ALA A 233 12.06 11.68 19.92
N ALA A 234 10.83 12.07 19.61
CA ALA A 234 10.16 13.20 20.25
C ALA A 234 8.66 12.95 20.47
N SER A 235 8.10 13.63 21.45
CA SER A 235 6.65 13.82 21.60
C SER A 235 6.30 15.28 21.35
N ILE A 236 5.17 15.53 20.66
CA ILE A 236 4.61 16.87 20.52
C ILE A 236 3.39 16.97 21.44
N GLU A 237 3.43 17.90 22.35
CA GLU A 237 2.40 18.22 23.32
C GLU A 237 1.69 19.50 22.89
N GLY A 238 0.36 19.46 22.84
CA GLY A 238 -0.46 20.62 22.51
C GLY A 238 -1.11 21.24 23.77
N SER A 239 -1.38 22.53 23.71
CA SER A 239 -2.18 23.22 24.72
C SER A 239 -3.07 24.27 24.09
N ILE A 240 -4.27 24.47 24.67
CA ILE A 240 -5.14 25.59 24.32
C ILE A 240 -5.67 26.24 25.61
N SER A 241 -5.63 27.57 25.66
CA SER A 241 -6.18 28.36 26.75
C SER A 241 -6.94 29.57 26.21
N SER A 242 -7.91 30.05 26.98
CA SER A 242 -8.63 31.30 26.69
C SER A 242 -8.04 32.47 27.46
N LEU A 243 -7.86 33.61 26.76
CA LEU A 243 -7.42 34.86 27.36
C LEU A 243 -8.43 35.98 26.95
N GLY A 244 -9.44 36.18 27.77
CA GLY A 244 -10.59 36.98 27.40
C GLY A 244 -11.36 36.39 26.23
N SER A 245 -11.49 37.11 25.11
CA SER A 245 -12.11 36.62 23.88
C SER A 245 -11.13 35.91 22.94
N GLN A 246 -9.85 35.87 23.27
CA GLN A 246 -8.81 35.26 22.45
C GLN A 246 -8.47 33.88 22.92
N TYR A 247 -7.91 33.05 22.04
CA TYR A 247 -7.37 31.74 22.34
C TYR A 247 -5.88 31.69 22.04
N VAL A 248 -5.13 31.05 22.91
CA VAL A 248 -3.68 30.81 22.73
C VAL A 248 -3.48 29.31 22.51
N VAL A 249 -2.95 28.96 21.34
CA VAL A 249 -2.55 27.59 20.98
C VAL A 249 -1.04 27.47 21.16
N GLY A 250 -0.60 26.49 21.96
CA GLY A 250 0.81 26.20 22.20
C GLY A 250 1.17 24.79 21.72
N LEU A 251 2.33 24.65 21.11
CA LEU A 251 2.92 23.36 20.71
C LEU A 251 4.32 23.25 21.29
N LYS A 252 4.63 22.13 21.91
CA LYS A 252 5.92 21.87 22.55
C LYS A 252 6.42 20.49 22.14
N ALA A 253 7.58 20.44 21.49
CA ALA A 253 8.27 19.20 21.17
C ALA A 253 9.29 18.85 22.25
N VAL A 254 9.25 17.64 22.78
CA VAL A 254 10.09 17.14 23.87
C VAL A 254 10.82 15.88 23.43
N ASN A 255 12.12 15.81 23.68
CA ASN A 255 12.90 14.61 23.46
C ASN A 255 12.46 13.49 24.41
N CYS A 256 12.06 12.34 23.89
CA CYS A 256 11.50 11.26 24.69
C CYS A 256 12.49 10.66 25.68
N ARG A 257 13.78 10.65 25.33
CA ARG A 257 14.84 10.05 26.15
C ARG A 257 15.31 10.99 27.26
N SER A 258 15.66 12.23 26.89
CA SER A 258 16.24 13.20 27.83
C SER A 258 15.18 14.04 28.56
N GLY A 259 14.02 14.26 27.96
CA GLY A 259 13.01 15.20 28.44
C GLY A 259 13.31 16.67 28.07
N ASP A 260 14.37 16.92 27.27
CA ASP A 260 14.73 18.28 26.86
C ASP A 260 13.71 18.81 25.83
N ILE A 261 13.44 20.11 25.91
CA ILE A 261 12.59 20.80 24.94
C ILE A 261 13.37 20.98 23.64
N LEU A 262 12.88 20.40 22.55
CA LEU A 262 13.45 20.55 21.20
C LEU A 262 12.95 21.82 20.52
N ALA A 263 11.66 22.10 20.67
CA ALA A 263 10.99 23.27 20.09
C ALA A 263 9.79 23.67 20.93
N ASN A 264 9.46 24.97 20.90
CA ASN A 264 8.26 25.52 21.56
C ASN A 264 7.71 26.65 20.66
N GLU A 265 6.43 26.52 20.27
CA GLU A 265 5.73 27.48 19.41
C GLU A 265 4.39 27.86 20.01
N GLN A 266 3.99 29.11 19.75
CA GLN A 266 2.68 29.63 20.17
C GLN A 266 2.08 30.48 19.05
N ALA A 267 0.75 30.40 18.92
CA ALA A 267 -0.03 31.28 18.05
C ALA A 267 -1.33 31.70 18.75
N THR A 268 -1.85 32.87 18.41
CA THR A 268 -3.03 33.43 19.02
C THR A 268 -4.15 33.54 18.01
N ALA A 269 -5.35 33.03 18.36
CA ALA A 269 -6.57 33.19 17.61
C ALA A 269 -7.46 34.25 18.24
N SER A 270 -7.99 35.17 17.46
CA SER A 270 -8.86 36.27 17.96
C SER A 270 -10.30 35.79 18.25
N ALA A 271 -10.68 34.63 17.70
CA ALA A 271 -11.99 33.99 17.92
C ALA A 271 -11.87 32.47 17.77
N LYS A 272 -12.90 31.72 18.21
CA LYS A 272 -12.98 30.26 18.15
C LYS A 272 -12.75 29.72 16.71
N GLU A 273 -13.35 30.39 15.71
CA GLU A 273 -13.27 30.00 14.30
C GLU A 273 -11.85 30.12 13.70
N GLN A 274 -10.97 30.86 14.37
CA GLN A 274 -9.58 31.05 13.94
C GLN A 274 -8.58 30.12 14.65
N VAL A 275 -9.05 29.25 15.54
CA VAL A 275 -8.17 28.36 16.31
C VAL A 275 -7.44 27.38 15.40
N LEU A 276 -8.09 26.82 14.37
CA LEU A 276 -7.45 25.91 13.43
C LEU A 276 -6.36 26.61 12.59
N LYS A 277 -6.59 27.87 12.21
CA LYS A 277 -5.57 28.69 11.53
C LYS A 277 -4.36 28.93 12.42
N ALA A 278 -4.57 29.32 13.67
CA ALA A 278 -3.48 29.49 14.63
C ALA A 278 -2.72 28.18 14.89
N LEU A 279 -3.43 27.05 14.93
CA LEU A 279 -2.82 25.72 15.03
C LEU A 279 -1.90 25.44 13.81
N GLY A 280 -2.36 25.72 12.59
CA GLY A 280 -1.57 25.57 11.36
C GLY A 280 -0.29 26.42 11.40
N GLU A 281 -0.40 27.72 11.77
CA GLU A 281 0.76 28.60 11.90
C GLU A 281 1.80 28.10 12.92
N ALA A 282 1.34 27.55 14.04
CA ALA A 282 2.22 26.94 15.04
C ALA A 282 2.85 25.64 14.51
N ALA A 283 2.08 24.81 13.80
CA ALA A 283 2.56 23.57 13.21
C ALA A 283 3.64 23.81 12.14
N THR A 284 3.45 24.78 11.25
CA THR A 284 4.43 25.18 10.23
C THR A 284 5.78 25.55 10.85
N LYS A 285 5.76 26.43 11.88
CA LYS A 285 6.97 26.80 12.61
C LYS A 285 7.60 25.64 13.37
N MET A 286 6.78 24.73 13.90
CA MET A 286 7.25 23.51 14.56
C MET A 286 8.00 22.62 13.56
N ARG A 287 7.49 22.40 12.34
CA ARG A 287 8.13 21.62 11.28
C ARG A 287 9.54 22.14 10.97
N GLU A 288 9.68 23.47 10.80
CA GLU A 288 10.96 24.13 10.56
C GLU A 288 11.95 23.89 11.71
N LYS A 289 11.52 24.06 12.96
CA LYS A 289 12.38 23.86 14.15
C LYS A 289 12.77 22.43 14.39
N LEU A 290 11.95 21.47 13.94
CA LEU A 290 12.26 20.05 14.03
C LEU A 290 13.21 19.57 12.93
N GLY A 291 13.55 20.42 11.97
CA GLY A 291 14.62 20.16 10.99
C GLY A 291 14.14 19.96 9.56
N GLU A 292 12.85 20.16 9.28
CA GLU A 292 12.37 20.16 7.90
C GLU A 292 12.93 21.36 7.12
N SER A 293 13.36 21.13 5.87
CA SER A 293 13.90 22.20 5.06
C SER A 293 12.84 23.23 4.69
N LEU A 294 13.20 24.52 4.64
CA LEU A 294 12.29 25.58 4.23
C LEU A 294 11.66 25.33 2.85
N ALA A 295 12.40 24.73 1.93
CA ALA A 295 11.90 24.36 0.61
C ALA A 295 10.82 23.28 0.68
N SER A 296 10.95 22.31 1.58
CA SER A 296 9.93 21.27 1.84
C SER A 296 8.68 21.91 2.45
N VAL A 297 8.86 22.71 3.50
CA VAL A 297 7.74 23.42 4.15
C VAL A 297 6.98 24.24 3.11
N GLN A 298 7.66 25.11 2.33
CA GLN A 298 7.00 25.94 1.31
C GLN A 298 6.25 25.13 0.25
N LYS A 299 6.75 23.94 -0.10
CA LYS A 299 6.12 23.09 -1.10
C LYS A 299 4.88 22.35 -0.57
N TYR A 300 4.92 21.90 0.69
CA TYR A 300 3.93 21.00 1.26
C TYR A 300 3.12 21.64 2.41
N ASP A 301 3.10 22.96 2.54
CA ASP A 301 2.37 23.66 3.59
C ASP A 301 1.07 24.27 3.05
N ALA A 302 0.01 23.49 3.03
CA ALA A 302 -1.33 23.97 2.71
C ALA A 302 -2.01 24.53 3.99
N PRO A 303 -2.79 25.62 3.90
CA PRO A 303 -3.47 26.22 5.04
C PRO A 303 -4.37 25.22 5.78
N ALA A 304 -4.39 25.28 7.12
CA ALA A 304 -5.16 24.36 7.97
C ALA A 304 -6.65 24.28 7.61
N GLU A 305 -7.23 25.42 7.25
CA GLU A 305 -8.63 25.56 6.81
C GLU A 305 -8.91 24.85 5.45
N ASN A 306 -7.88 24.59 4.66
CA ASN A 306 -7.96 23.85 3.39
C ASN A 306 -7.65 22.37 3.57
N VAL A 307 -6.71 22.01 4.48
CA VAL A 307 -6.27 20.64 4.71
C VAL A 307 -7.28 19.79 5.46
N THR A 308 -8.19 20.43 6.21
CA THR A 308 -9.23 19.70 6.94
C THR A 308 -10.58 20.35 6.66
N THR A 309 -11.07 21.13 7.58
CA THR A 309 -12.34 21.85 7.53
C THR A 309 -12.23 23.10 8.42
N PRO A 310 -12.85 24.21 8.11
CA PRO A 310 -12.97 25.33 9.03
C PRO A 310 -13.91 25.06 10.22
N SER A 311 -14.74 24.03 10.17
CA SER A 311 -15.69 23.65 11.23
C SER A 311 -15.05 22.72 12.25
N LEU A 312 -14.89 23.20 13.48
CA LEU A 312 -14.40 22.38 14.61
C LEU A 312 -15.32 21.20 14.89
N GLU A 313 -16.63 21.37 14.76
CA GLU A 313 -17.63 20.35 14.97
C GLU A 313 -17.57 19.26 13.86
N ALA A 314 -17.31 19.63 12.62
CA ALA A 314 -17.09 18.69 11.52
C ALA A 314 -15.78 17.91 11.75
N LEU A 315 -14.71 18.58 12.16
CA LEU A 315 -13.43 17.94 12.47
C LEU A 315 -13.55 17.00 13.67
N GLN A 316 -14.35 17.35 14.69
CA GLN A 316 -14.62 16.46 15.82
C GLN A 316 -15.34 15.17 15.37
N ALA A 317 -16.38 15.32 14.56
CA ALA A 317 -17.10 14.16 14.03
C ALA A 317 -16.17 13.28 13.17
N TYR A 318 -15.33 13.87 12.36
CA TYR A 318 -14.32 13.18 11.55
C TYR A 318 -13.28 12.43 12.42
N SER A 319 -12.74 13.08 13.45
CA SER A 319 -11.80 12.48 14.40
C SER A 319 -12.39 11.26 15.11
N LEU A 320 -13.64 11.35 15.58
CA LEU A 320 -14.35 10.23 16.18
C LEU A 320 -14.61 9.10 15.16
N GLY A 321 -14.84 9.44 13.88
CA GLY A 321 -14.99 8.49 12.80
C GLY A 321 -13.70 7.70 12.53
N LEU A 322 -12.54 8.36 12.52
CA LEU A 322 -11.23 7.70 12.43
C LEU A 322 -11.00 6.77 13.63
N GLN A 323 -11.26 7.23 14.85
CA GLN A 323 -11.11 6.40 16.04
C GLN A 323 -12.03 5.16 16.00
N ALA A 324 -13.27 5.31 15.52
CA ALA A 324 -14.18 4.18 15.35
C ALA A 324 -13.64 3.17 14.34
N MET A 325 -13.13 3.65 13.20
CA MET A 325 -12.63 2.81 12.12
C MET A 325 -11.30 2.12 12.45
N GLU A 326 -10.32 2.87 12.94
CA GLU A 326 -8.91 2.43 13.05
C GLU A 326 -8.61 1.79 14.42
N VAL A 327 -9.19 2.32 15.52
CA VAL A 327 -8.91 1.84 16.87
C VAL A 327 -9.93 0.83 17.38
N LYS A 328 -11.23 1.11 17.11
CA LYS A 328 -12.34 0.27 17.65
C LYS A 328 -12.80 -0.79 16.65
N ASN A 329 -12.37 -0.72 15.40
CA ASN A 329 -12.83 -1.57 14.29
C ASN A 329 -14.37 -1.58 14.15
N ASP A 330 -15.00 -0.43 14.47
CA ASP A 330 -16.45 -0.21 14.35
C ASP A 330 -16.75 0.47 13.01
N ARG A 331 -16.90 -0.37 11.97
CA ARG A 331 -17.16 0.10 10.59
C ARG A 331 -18.46 0.87 10.45
N THR A 332 -19.51 0.41 11.10
CA THR A 332 -20.86 1.01 11.03
C THR A 332 -20.92 2.33 11.79
N GLY A 333 -20.31 2.39 12.98
CA GLY A 333 -20.19 3.62 13.75
C GLY A 333 -19.39 4.69 13.00
N ALA A 334 -18.31 4.29 12.33
CA ALA A 334 -17.49 5.18 11.52
C ALA A 334 -18.29 5.84 10.37
N VAL A 335 -19.13 5.08 9.66
CA VAL A 335 -20.03 5.62 8.62
C VAL A 335 -20.90 6.75 9.17
N SER A 336 -21.58 6.52 10.30
CA SER A 336 -22.48 7.52 10.91
C SER A 336 -21.75 8.81 11.30
N LEU A 337 -20.50 8.68 11.78
CA LEU A 337 -19.68 9.79 12.20
C LEU A 337 -19.14 10.60 10.99
N PHE A 338 -18.69 9.92 9.92
CA PHE A 338 -18.28 10.60 8.69
C PHE A 338 -19.48 11.25 7.98
N GLN A 339 -20.68 10.63 7.98
CA GLN A 339 -21.89 11.28 7.49
C GLN A 339 -22.21 12.57 8.26
N ARG A 340 -22.03 12.54 9.59
CA ARG A 340 -22.17 13.76 10.40
C ARG A 340 -21.14 14.81 10.01
N ALA A 341 -19.89 14.45 9.79
CA ALA A 341 -18.84 15.37 9.38
C ALA A 341 -19.18 16.07 8.07
N VAL A 342 -19.59 15.33 7.02
CA VAL A 342 -19.97 15.93 5.72
C VAL A 342 -21.30 16.70 5.78
N SER A 343 -22.19 16.40 6.74
CA SER A 343 -23.40 17.20 6.95
C SER A 343 -23.12 18.54 7.62
N LEU A 344 -22.09 18.59 8.49
CA LEU A 344 -21.64 19.84 9.16
C LEU A 344 -20.78 20.70 8.25
N ASP A 345 -19.98 20.10 7.39
CA ASP A 345 -19.22 20.78 6.33
C ASP A 345 -19.30 20.01 5.01
N PRO A 346 -20.17 20.42 4.07
CA PRO A 346 -20.30 19.81 2.75
C PRO A 346 -19.07 19.97 1.84
N ASN A 347 -18.06 20.72 2.25
CA ASN A 347 -16.80 20.90 1.52
C ASN A 347 -15.64 20.07 2.12
N PHE A 348 -15.90 19.25 3.10
CA PHE A 348 -14.87 18.43 3.76
C PHE A 348 -14.48 17.22 2.90
N ALA A 349 -13.54 17.38 1.98
CA ALA A 349 -13.14 16.39 0.98
C ALA A 349 -12.69 15.06 1.61
N MET A 350 -11.83 15.10 2.65
CA MET A 350 -11.36 13.90 3.32
C MET A 350 -12.44 13.14 4.06
N ALA A 351 -13.44 13.84 4.62
CA ALA A 351 -14.57 13.16 5.25
C ALA A 351 -15.41 12.37 4.23
N TYR A 352 -15.59 12.91 3.02
CA TYR A 352 -16.21 12.17 1.92
C TYR A 352 -15.34 10.97 1.48
N ALA A 353 -14.03 11.13 1.35
CA ALA A 353 -13.14 10.05 0.96
C ALA A 353 -13.15 8.90 1.99
N ARG A 354 -13.07 9.22 3.29
CA ARG A 354 -13.15 8.23 4.39
C ARG A 354 -14.53 7.58 4.49
N LEU A 355 -15.60 8.33 4.24
CA LEU A 355 -16.95 7.79 4.14
C LEU A 355 -17.05 6.77 3.01
N GLY A 356 -16.50 7.10 1.84
CA GLY A 356 -16.45 6.19 0.70
C GLY A 356 -15.66 4.92 0.99
N THR A 357 -14.48 5.04 1.62
CA THR A 357 -13.69 3.88 2.07
C THR A 357 -14.46 3.01 3.07
N SER A 358 -15.17 3.64 4.01
CA SER A 358 -15.99 2.90 5.00
C SER A 358 -17.14 2.13 4.33
N TYR A 359 -17.83 2.73 3.36
CA TYR A 359 -18.86 2.03 2.57
C TYR A 359 -18.27 0.90 1.74
N ARG A 360 -17.08 1.08 1.13
CA ARG A 360 -16.40 0.04 0.37
C ARG A 360 -16.07 -1.18 1.23
N ASN A 361 -15.58 -0.92 2.47
CA ASN A 361 -15.26 -1.96 3.44
C ASN A 361 -16.49 -2.72 3.97
N LEU A 362 -17.68 -2.15 3.79
CA LEU A 362 -18.99 -2.79 4.07
C LEU A 362 -19.64 -3.41 2.82
N GLY A 363 -18.95 -3.49 1.68
CA GLY A 363 -19.49 -4.01 0.44
C GLY A 363 -20.56 -3.12 -0.23
N GLN A 364 -20.73 -1.86 0.23
CA GLN A 364 -21.74 -0.93 -0.29
C GLN A 364 -21.15 -0.07 -1.42
N THR A 365 -20.89 -0.69 -2.56
CA THR A 365 -20.12 -0.10 -3.68
C THR A 365 -20.79 1.16 -4.24
N ALA A 366 -22.12 1.18 -4.39
CA ALA A 366 -22.82 2.36 -4.93
C ALA A 366 -22.64 3.61 -4.05
N ARG A 367 -22.77 3.47 -2.71
CA ARG A 367 -22.56 4.57 -1.75
C ARG A 367 -21.09 4.98 -1.68
N ALA A 368 -20.18 4.01 -1.82
CA ALA A 368 -18.73 4.28 -1.87
C ALA A 368 -18.38 5.17 -3.07
N VAL A 369 -18.86 4.82 -4.26
CA VAL A 369 -18.65 5.55 -5.51
C VAL A 369 -19.18 7.00 -5.40
N GLU A 370 -20.40 7.19 -4.88
CA GLU A 370 -20.97 8.53 -4.66
C GLU A 370 -20.09 9.38 -3.74
N SER A 371 -19.68 8.80 -2.61
CA SER A 371 -18.89 9.53 -1.60
C SER A 371 -17.50 9.87 -2.11
N ILE A 372 -16.80 8.91 -2.72
CA ILE A 372 -15.46 9.14 -3.32
C ILE A 372 -15.52 10.16 -4.45
N GLY A 373 -16.54 10.08 -5.31
CA GLY A 373 -16.77 11.06 -6.37
C GLY A 373 -16.86 12.48 -5.83
N LYS A 374 -17.62 12.67 -4.73
CA LYS A 374 -17.73 13.97 -4.07
C LYS A 374 -16.41 14.43 -3.46
N GLY A 375 -15.66 13.55 -2.81
CA GLY A 375 -14.31 13.86 -2.33
C GLY A 375 -13.38 14.29 -3.46
N TYR A 376 -13.43 13.61 -4.60
CA TYR A 376 -12.60 13.93 -5.76
C TYR A 376 -12.94 15.29 -6.41
N GLU A 377 -14.20 15.69 -6.46
CA GLU A 377 -14.60 17.03 -6.90
C GLU A 377 -13.96 18.13 -6.05
N LEU A 378 -13.74 17.87 -4.76
CA LEU A 378 -13.20 18.80 -3.78
C LEU A 378 -11.67 18.72 -3.61
N ARG A 379 -10.97 17.83 -4.32
CA ARG A 379 -9.54 17.49 -4.10
C ARG A 379 -8.56 18.65 -4.25
N GLU A 380 -8.91 19.70 -4.97
CA GLU A 380 -8.01 20.85 -5.12
C GLU A 380 -7.91 21.72 -3.85
N ARG A 381 -8.70 21.41 -2.82
CA ARG A 381 -8.76 22.14 -1.56
C ARG A 381 -7.98 21.50 -0.42
N VAL A 382 -7.27 20.40 -0.69
CA VAL A 382 -6.60 19.60 0.35
C VAL A 382 -5.08 19.61 0.16
N SER A 383 -4.36 19.00 1.11
CA SER A 383 -2.91 18.79 1.01
C SER A 383 -2.53 17.83 -0.11
N GLU A 384 -1.25 17.85 -0.52
CA GLU A 384 -0.75 16.94 -1.54
C GLU A 384 -0.91 15.44 -1.13
N ARG A 385 -0.68 15.11 0.15
CA ARG A 385 -0.88 13.75 0.67
C ARG A 385 -2.36 13.33 0.58
N GLU A 386 -3.26 14.23 0.95
CA GLU A 386 -4.70 13.97 0.85
C GLU A 386 -5.19 13.89 -0.59
N LYS A 387 -4.60 14.68 -1.53
CA LYS A 387 -4.84 14.52 -2.97
C LYS A 387 -4.49 13.13 -3.45
N PHE A 388 -3.34 12.58 -3.05
CA PHE A 388 -2.98 11.21 -3.36
C PHE A 388 -4.00 10.21 -2.83
N TYR A 389 -4.43 10.36 -1.57
CA TYR A 389 -5.47 9.49 -1.00
C TYR A 389 -6.75 9.54 -1.82
N ILE A 390 -7.27 10.73 -2.07
CA ILE A 390 -8.54 10.92 -2.80
C ILE A 390 -8.42 10.42 -4.25
N ALA A 391 -7.33 10.76 -4.95
CA ALA A 391 -7.15 10.39 -6.35
C ALA A 391 -6.99 8.88 -6.52
N SER A 392 -6.15 8.23 -5.71
CA SER A 392 -5.95 6.78 -5.78
C SER A 392 -7.23 5.99 -5.49
N HIS A 393 -8.03 6.43 -4.49
CA HIS A 393 -9.31 5.80 -4.19
C HIS A 393 -10.38 6.10 -5.24
N TYR A 394 -10.35 7.27 -5.88
CA TYR A 394 -11.21 7.56 -7.02
C TYR A 394 -10.90 6.65 -8.22
N GLU A 395 -9.62 6.46 -8.53
CA GLU A 395 -9.16 5.62 -9.61
C GLU A 395 -9.47 4.14 -9.34
N ASP A 396 -9.34 3.67 -8.10
CA ASP A 396 -9.63 2.31 -7.69
C ASP A 396 -11.14 2.04 -7.57
N TYR A 397 -11.89 2.89 -6.85
CA TYR A 397 -13.27 2.58 -6.46
C TYR A 397 -14.32 3.07 -7.47
N LEU A 398 -14.10 4.25 -8.08
CA LEU A 398 -15.08 4.85 -8.99
C LEU A 398 -14.79 4.48 -10.45
N THR A 399 -13.59 4.78 -10.96
CA THR A 399 -13.27 4.44 -12.35
C THR A 399 -12.89 2.97 -12.50
N GLY A 400 -12.33 2.36 -11.45
CA GLY A 400 -11.79 1.00 -11.48
C GLY A 400 -10.59 0.85 -12.41
N ASN A 401 -9.94 1.97 -12.76
CA ASN A 401 -8.73 1.97 -13.57
C ASN A 401 -7.53 1.60 -12.70
N LEU A 402 -7.31 0.30 -12.50
CA LEU A 402 -6.28 -0.23 -11.58
C LEU A 402 -4.86 0.19 -12.00
N GLU A 403 -4.60 0.39 -13.27
CA GLU A 403 -3.29 0.87 -13.75
C GLU A 403 -3.06 2.35 -13.42
N ALA A 404 -4.10 3.18 -13.41
CA ALA A 404 -4.03 4.55 -12.94
C ALA A 404 -3.82 4.58 -11.41
N ALA A 405 -4.64 3.82 -10.66
CA ALA A 405 -4.53 3.69 -9.21
C ALA A 405 -3.12 3.22 -8.79
N ARG A 406 -2.58 2.19 -9.45
CA ARG A 406 -1.22 1.70 -9.21
C ARG A 406 -0.17 2.81 -9.35
N LYS A 407 -0.24 3.59 -10.45
CA LYS A 407 0.71 4.70 -10.71
C LYS A 407 0.59 5.80 -9.65
N THR A 408 -0.62 6.14 -9.24
CA THR A 408 -0.87 7.14 -8.20
C THR A 408 -0.35 6.67 -6.85
N TYR A 409 -0.58 5.42 -6.45
CA TYR A 409 0.00 4.85 -5.23
C TYR A 409 1.53 4.75 -5.29
N GLU A 410 2.12 4.36 -6.41
CA GLU A 410 3.58 4.33 -6.59
C GLU A 410 4.20 5.72 -6.43
N LEU A 411 3.58 6.75 -7.01
CA LEU A 411 4.04 8.14 -6.88
C LEU A 411 3.87 8.65 -5.44
N TRP A 412 2.78 8.27 -4.77
CA TRP A 412 2.56 8.57 -3.36
C TRP A 412 3.66 7.94 -2.50
N ALA A 413 3.93 6.64 -2.65
CA ALA A 413 5.00 5.95 -1.93
C ALA A 413 6.39 6.57 -2.15
N GLN A 414 6.67 7.10 -3.35
CA GLN A 414 7.91 7.81 -3.66
C GLN A 414 7.98 9.17 -2.97
N THR A 415 6.86 9.90 -2.90
CA THR A 415 6.79 11.24 -2.31
C THR A 415 6.79 11.16 -0.78
N TYR A 416 6.10 10.20 -0.21
CA TYR A 416 5.98 9.93 1.23
C TYR A 416 6.47 8.52 1.57
N PRO A 417 7.79 8.27 1.57
CA PRO A 417 8.37 6.92 1.64
C PRO A 417 8.18 6.22 3.00
N ARG A 418 7.60 6.89 3.99
CA ARG A 418 7.29 6.33 5.31
C ARG A 418 5.81 6.21 5.59
N ASP A 419 4.97 6.61 4.66
CA ASP A 419 3.54 6.38 4.71
C ASP A 419 3.26 4.91 4.37
N ASP A 420 2.61 4.19 5.28
CA ASP A 420 2.30 2.76 5.14
C ASP A 420 1.07 2.50 4.25
N VAL A 421 0.23 3.52 4.06
CA VAL A 421 -1.02 3.44 3.28
C VAL A 421 -0.77 3.07 1.81
N PRO A 422 0.12 3.76 1.06
CA PRO A 422 0.32 3.41 -0.33
C PRO A 422 0.89 2.00 -0.56
N PRO A 423 1.90 1.48 0.17
CA PRO A 423 2.33 0.10 -0.03
C PRO A 423 1.26 -0.92 0.41
N GLY A 424 0.44 -0.62 1.42
CA GLY A 424 -0.68 -1.48 1.82
C GLY A 424 -1.70 -1.66 0.69
N ASN A 425 -2.13 -0.56 0.07
CA ASN A 425 -3.05 -0.60 -1.07
C ASN A 425 -2.41 -1.14 -2.35
N LEU A 426 -1.13 -0.83 -2.62
CA LEU A 426 -0.40 -1.43 -3.74
C LEU A 426 -0.35 -2.95 -3.63
N GLY A 427 -0.24 -3.50 -2.42
CA GLY A 427 -0.34 -4.94 -2.18
C GLY A 427 -1.61 -5.53 -2.80
N VAL A 428 -2.76 -4.93 -2.50
CA VAL A 428 -4.07 -5.35 -3.01
C VAL A 428 -4.16 -5.14 -4.53
N ILE A 429 -3.75 -3.98 -5.04
CA ILE A 429 -3.77 -3.68 -6.49
C ILE A 429 -2.92 -4.70 -7.28
N TYR A 430 -1.70 -5.02 -6.83
CA TYR A 430 -0.86 -6.01 -7.50
C TYR A 430 -1.49 -7.41 -7.49
N GLN A 431 -2.13 -7.82 -6.37
CA GLN A 431 -2.85 -9.08 -6.29
C GLN A 431 -4.03 -9.12 -7.28
N THR A 432 -4.80 -8.03 -7.35
CA THR A 432 -5.90 -7.92 -8.31
C THR A 432 -5.43 -7.94 -9.77
N LEU A 433 -4.21 -7.45 -10.03
CA LEU A 433 -3.57 -7.53 -11.36
C LEU A 433 -2.83 -8.86 -11.61
N GLY A 434 -2.80 -9.79 -10.65
CA GLY A 434 -2.15 -11.09 -10.76
C GLY A 434 -0.63 -11.08 -10.50
N ASP A 435 -0.07 -9.97 -10.01
CA ASP A 435 1.37 -9.84 -9.67
C ASP A 435 1.59 -10.09 -8.17
N TYR A 436 1.43 -11.33 -7.77
CA TYR A 436 1.44 -11.74 -6.35
C TYR A 436 2.79 -11.52 -5.65
N ASP A 437 3.91 -11.64 -6.36
CA ASP A 437 5.23 -11.38 -5.79
C ASP A 437 5.41 -9.92 -5.39
N LYS A 438 4.98 -8.99 -6.26
CA LYS A 438 4.97 -7.57 -5.91
C LYS A 438 3.93 -7.25 -4.84
N GLY A 439 2.78 -7.92 -4.88
CA GLY A 439 1.76 -7.82 -3.85
C GLY A 439 2.30 -8.16 -2.47
N LEU A 440 2.96 -9.31 -2.34
CA LEU A 440 3.62 -9.74 -1.10
C LEU A 440 4.71 -8.76 -0.65
N ALA A 441 5.57 -8.32 -1.58
CA ALA A 441 6.63 -7.37 -1.24
C ALA A 441 6.07 -6.02 -0.74
N ALA A 442 4.98 -5.54 -1.33
CA ALA A 442 4.30 -4.32 -0.90
C ALA A 442 3.63 -4.48 0.47
N ALA A 443 2.96 -5.61 0.73
CA ALA A 443 2.38 -5.92 2.04
C ALA A 443 3.47 -6.01 3.14
N GLN A 444 4.61 -6.64 2.85
CA GLN A 444 5.76 -6.67 3.75
C GLN A 444 6.33 -5.27 4.03
N GLN A 445 6.36 -4.39 3.02
CA GLN A 445 6.82 -3.02 3.19
C GLN A 445 5.86 -2.22 4.07
N SER A 446 4.54 -2.35 3.89
CA SER A 446 3.52 -1.72 4.74
C SER A 446 3.69 -2.16 6.20
N MET A 447 3.79 -3.46 6.45
CA MET A 447 4.04 -4.02 7.80
C MET A 447 5.34 -3.54 8.44
N LYS A 448 6.38 -3.30 7.66
CA LYS A 448 7.65 -2.74 8.16
C LYS A 448 7.48 -1.28 8.57
N LEU A 449 6.63 -0.51 7.88
CA LEU A 449 6.36 0.90 8.18
C LEU A 449 5.43 1.04 9.39
N ASP A 450 4.35 0.26 9.44
CA ASP A 450 3.48 0.18 10.61
C ASP A 450 3.28 -1.28 11.10
N PRO A 451 4.15 -1.77 11.97
CA PRO A 451 4.00 -3.10 12.56
C PRO A 451 2.86 -3.20 13.59
N GLY A 452 2.13 -2.11 13.84
CA GLY A 452 0.95 -2.09 14.71
C GLY A 452 -0.37 -2.31 13.97
N SER A 453 -0.37 -2.35 12.64
CA SER A 453 -1.59 -2.44 11.85
C SER A 453 -2.21 -3.84 11.84
N GLY A 454 -3.39 -3.98 12.46
CA GLY A 454 -4.18 -5.22 12.39
C GLY A 454 -4.62 -5.55 10.96
N LEU A 455 -4.98 -4.55 10.17
CA LEU A 455 -5.30 -4.71 8.74
C LEU A 455 -4.06 -5.11 7.93
N GLY A 456 -2.88 -4.53 8.27
CA GLY A 456 -1.60 -4.90 7.66
C GLY A 456 -1.29 -6.39 7.88
N TYR A 457 -1.53 -6.93 9.07
CA TYR A 457 -1.40 -8.38 9.33
C TYR A 457 -2.36 -9.20 8.46
N ALA A 458 -3.63 -8.81 8.36
CA ALA A 458 -4.61 -9.52 7.54
C ALA A 458 -4.21 -9.54 6.06
N ASN A 459 -3.76 -8.40 5.52
CA ASN A 459 -3.26 -8.29 4.14
C ASN A 459 -2.00 -9.16 3.91
N LEU A 460 -1.08 -9.19 4.87
CA LEU A 460 0.13 -10.00 4.76
C LEU A 460 -0.17 -11.50 4.84
N VAL A 461 -1.10 -11.94 5.72
CA VAL A 461 -1.57 -13.32 5.77
C VAL A 461 -2.20 -13.72 4.43
N GLY A 462 -3.08 -12.89 3.87
CA GLY A 462 -3.67 -13.10 2.55
C GLY A 462 -2.62 -13.17 1.43
N SER A 463 -1.60 -12.30 1.47
CA SER A 463 -0.51 -12.31 0.49
C SER A 463 0.32 -13.59 0.53
N TYR A 464 0.63 -14.11 1.73
CA TYR A 464 1.31 -15.39 1.87
C TYR A 464 0.43 -16.57 1.41
N LEU A 465 -0.87 -16.53 1.72
CA LEU A 465 -1.84 -17.52 1.24
C LEU A 465 -1.85 -17.59 -0.29
N GLN A 466 -1.95 -16.46 -0.97
CA GLN A 466 -2.02 -16.40 -2.44
C GLN A 466 -0.78 -16.92 -3.15
N VAL A 467 0.41 -16.78 -2.55
CA VAL A 467 1.65 -17.39 -3.06
C VAL A 467 1.88 -18.80 -2.51
N ASN A 468 0.87 -19.42 -1.92
CA ASN A 468 0.89 -20.78 -1.34
C ASN A 468 1.97 -20.99 -0.25
N ARG A 469 2.32 -19.92 0.49
CA ARG A 469 3.24 -19.97 1.64
C ARG A 469 2.43 -20.09 2.93
N LEU A 470 1.78 -21.24 3.11
CA LEU A 470 0.76 -21.45 4.14
C LEU A 470 1.33 -21.40 5.57
N ASP A 471 2.57 -21.88 5.76
CA ASP A 471 3.22 -21.84 7.07
C ASP A 471 3.54 -20.41 7.52
N GLU A 472 4.00 -19.55 6.59
CA GLU A 472 4.25 -18.14 6.89
C GLU A 472 2.95 -17.37 7.07
N ALA A 473 1.88 -17.70 6.36
CA ALA A 473 0.54 -17.16 6.59
C ALA A 473 0.10 -17.45 8.04
N ARG A 474 0.19 -18.70 8.47
CA ARG A 474 -0.16 -19.12 9.84
C ARG A 474 0.74 -18.47 10.90
N ALA A 475 2.06 -18.43 10.68
CA ALA A 475 2.99 -17.77 11.60
C ALA A 475 2.69 -16.25 11.75
N THR A 476 2.35 -15.59 10.65
CA THR A 476 1.96 -14.17 10.64
C THR A 476 0.66 -13.94 11.42
N ALA A 477 -0.34 -14.80 11.25
CA ALA A 477 -1.58 -14.75 12.01
C ALA A 477 -1.34 -14.96 13.53
N GLN A 478 -0.48 -15.90 13.91
CA GLN A 478 -0.09 -16.12 15.31
C GLN A 478 0.63 -14.89 15.90
N GLN A 479 1.44 -14.19 15.11
CA GLN A 479 2.05 -12.92 15.54
C GLN A 479 0.98 -11.85 15.79
N ALA A 480 -0.01 -11.71 14.89
CA ALA A 480 -1.13 -10.79 15.09
C ALA A 480 -1.86 -11.07 16.42
N GLN A 481 -2.18 -12.34 16.69
CA GLN A 481 -2.83 -12.77 17.93
C GLN A 481 -1.97 -12.48 19.19
N ALA A 482 -0.68 -12.78 19.14
CA ALA A 482 0.26 -12.52 20.24
C ALA A 482 0.38 -11.02 20.56
N HIS A 483 0.17 -10.16 19.57
CA HIS A 483 0.18 -8.70 19.73
C HIS A 483 -1.20 -8.08 20.00
N ASN A 484 -2.26 -8.88 20.18
CA ASN A 484 -3.66 -8.43 20.30
C ASN A 484 -4.14 -7.57 19.12
N LEU A 485 -3.61 -7.88 17.93
CA LEU A 485 -3.98 -7.28 16.63
C LEU A 485 -4.86 -8.24 15.81
N ASP A 486 -5.60 -9.10 16.51
CA ASP A 486 -6.46 -10.10 15.91
C ASP A 486 -7.62 -9.41 15.17
N ASN A 487 -7.49 -9.37 13.85
CA ASN A 487 -8.50 -8.82 12.96
C ASN A 487 -9.38 -9.95 12.44
N PRO A 488 -10.72 -9.80 12.42
CA PRO A 488 -11.61 -10.83 11.88
C PRO A 488 -11.24 -11.33 10.48
N SER A 489 -10.64 -10.48 9.62
CA SER A 489 -10.14 -10.90 8.31
C SER A 489 -8.98 -11.91 8.38
N VAL A 490 -8.23 -11.95 9.48
CA VAL A 490 -7.18 -12.96 9.72
C VAL A 490 -7.83 -14.34 9.87
N HIS A 491 -8.96 -14.43 10.56
CA HIS A 491 -9.71 -15.69 10.73
C HIS A 491 -10.30 -16.21 9.41
N LEU A 492 -10.79 -15.32 8.53
CA LEU A 492 -11.23 -15.71 7.19
C LEU A 492 -10.07 -16.30 6.38
N ASN A 493 -8.91 -15.63 6.39
CA ASN A 493 -7.71 -16.15 5.72
C ASN A 493 -7.23 -17.48 6.33
N LEU A 494 -7.25 -17.62 7.66
CA LEU A 494 -6.86 -18.86 8.35
C LEU A 494 -7.82 -20.01 8.02
N TYR A 495 -9.13 -19.74 7.89
CA TYR A 495 -10.08 -20.74 7.42
C TYR A 495 -9.68 -21.33 6.07
N ILE A 496 -9.22 -20.48 5.13
CA ILE A 496 -8.73 -20.94 3.83
C ILE A 496 -7.39 -21.68 3.95
N VAL A 497 -6.47 -21.21 4.81
CA VAL A 497 -5.22 -21.93 5.09
C VAL A 497 -5.51 -23.33 5.64
N ASP A 498 -6.46 -23.46 6.59
CA ASP A 498 -6.88 -24.72 7.18
C ASP A 498 -7.56 -25.63 6.13
N PHE A 499 -8.37 -25.05 5.23
CA PHE A 499 -8.96 -25.78 4.10
C PHE A 499 -7.87 -26.39 3.19
N LEU A 500 -6.88 -25.59 2.78
CA LEU A 500 -5.79 -26.06 1.91
C LEU A 500 -4.87 -27.08 2.60
N GLN A 501 -4.76 -27.02 3.94
CA GLN A 501 -4.02 -27.99 4.74
C GLN A 501 -4.86 -29.19 5.20
N HIS A 502 -6.16 -29.25 4.82
CA HIS A 502 -7.12 -30.29 5.22
C HIS A 502 -7.33 -30.39 6.74
N ASP A 503 -7.20 -29.28 7.47
CA ASP A 503 -7.46 -29.19 8.92
C ASP A 503 -8.91 -28.81 9.20
N ALA A 504 -9.80 -29.82 9.22
CA ALA A 504 -11.22 -29.60 9.49
C ALA A 504 -11.49 -28.98 10.87
N ALA A 505 -10.68 -29.33 11.90
CA ALA A 505 -10.85 -28.78 13.24
C ALA A 505 -10.40 -27.32 13.28
N GLY A 506 -9.39 -26.96 12.51
CA GLY A 506 -9.00 -25.58 12.29
C GLY A 506 -10.12 -24.76 11.66
N MET A 507 -10.70 -25.23 10.56
CA MET A 507 -11.81 -24.59 9.88
C MET A 507 -13.01 -24.33 10.83
N GLU A 508 -13.42 -25.33 11.62
CA GLU A 508 -14.51 -25.16 12.61
C GLU A 508 -14.18 -24.12 13.67
N ARG A 509 -12.94 -24.06 14.13
CA ARG A 509 -12.48 -23.10 15.13
C ARG A 509 -12.54 -21.66 14.60
N GLU A 510 -12.02 -21.43 13.38
CA GLU A 510 -12.02 -20.12 12.74
C GLU A 510 -13.46 -19.65 12.43
N ALA A 511 -14.31 -20.56 11.93
CA ALA A 511 -15.71 -20.26 11.69
C ALA A 511 -16.44 -19.87 12.98
N ALA A 512 -16.28 -20.64 14.06
CA ALA A 512 -16.90 -20.33 15.35
C ALA A 512 -16.46 -18.95 15.90
N GLY A 513 -15.23 -18.54 15.62
CA GLY A 513 -14.67 -17.25 16.06
C GLY A 513 -15.35 -16.02 15.43
N LEU A 514 -16.03 -16.19 14.29
CA LEU A 514 -16.68 -15.09 13.56
C LEU A 514 -18.20 -15.05 13.71
N MET A 515 -18.80 -16.07 14.31
CA MET A 515 -20.26 -16.10 14.52
C MET A 515 -20.73 -14.93 15.39
N GLY A 516 -21.80 -14.28 14.93
CA GLY A 516 -22.39 -13.11 15.59
C GLY A 516 -21.61 -11.80 15.43
N LYS A 517 -20.52 -11.77 14.63
CA LYS A 517 -19.80 -10.55 14.31
C LYS A 517 -20.36 -9.92 13.03
N PRO A 518 -21.04 -8.75 13.10
CA PRO A 518 -21.60 -8.10 11.92
C PRO A 518 -20.54 -7.82 10.83
N GLY A 519 -20.89 -8.09 9.55
CA GLY A 519 -20.00 -7.92 8.40
C GLY A 519 -18.88 -8.96 8.29
N TYR A 520 -18.91 -10.02 9.13
CA TYR A 520 -17.97 -11.14 9.06
C TYR A 520 -18.63 -12.49 9.18
N GLU A 521 -19.77 -12.59 9.89
CA GLU A 521 -20.56 -13.81 9.98
C GLU A 521 -21.06 -14.24 8.60
N ASP A 522 -21.57 -13.31 7.82
CA ASP A 522 -22.03 -13.53 6.46
C ASP A 522 -20.91 -13.98 5.53
N ALA A 523 -19.74 -13.32 5.60
CA ALA A 523 -18.56 -13.70 4.83
C ALA A 523 -18.07 -15.12 5.17
N MET A 524 -18.14 -15.51 6.45
CA MET A 524 -17.80 -16.88 6.85
C MET A 524 -18.80 -17.90 6.31
N PHE A 525 -20.13 -17.61 6.35
CA PHE A 525 -21.12 -18.50 5.71
C PHE A 525 -20.90 -18.60 4.21
N GLY A 526 -20.47 -17.53 3.53
CA GLY A 526 -20.05 -17.57 2.12
C GLY A 526 -18.90 -18.55 1.90
N ALA A 527 -17.82 -18.41 2.67
CA ALA A 527 -16.66 -19.31 2.59
C ALA A 527 -17.01 -20.78 2.90
N GLU A 528 -17.84 -21.03 3.93
CA GLU A 528 -18.36 -22.38 4.23
C GLU A 528 -19.24 -22.93 3.09
N SER A 529 -20.01 -22.05 2.40
CA SER A 529 -20.82 -22.41 1.25
C SER A 529 -19.96 -22.90 0.07
N ASP A 530 -18.87 -22.17 -0.23
CA ASP A 530 -17.94 -22.57 -1.29
C ASP A 530 -17.22 -23.86 -0.96
N THR A 531 -16.78 -24.02 0.28
CA THR A 531 -16.20 -25.30 0.76
C THR A 531 -17.16 -26.47 0.61
N ALA A 532 -18.44 -26.25 0.95
CA ALA A 532 -19.45 -27.29 0.78
C ALA A 532 -19.66 -27.64 -0.70
N ALA A 533 -19.73 -26.63 -1.58
CA ALA A 533 -19.88 -26.83 -3.02
C ALA A 533 -18.61 -27.48 -3.64
N TYR A 534 -17.41 -27.13 -3.17
CA TYR A 534 -16.16 -27.76 -3.56
C TYR A 534 -16.19 -29.28 -3.31
N GLY A 535 -16.79 -29.72 -2.20
CA GLY A 535 -16.98 -31.14 -1.87
C GLY A 535 -18.23 -31.79 -2.49
N GLY A 536 -19.01 -31.08 -3.30
CA GLY A 536 -20.24 -31.59 -3.92
C GLY A 536 -21.47 -31.64 -2.99
N HIS A 537 -21.44 -30.89 -1.88
CA HIS A 537 -22.54 -30.82 -0.89
C HIS A 537 -23.46 -29.61 -1.18
N PHE A 538 -24.16 -29.63 -2.30
CA PHE A 538 -24.94 -28.49 -2.81
C PHE A 538 -26.14 -28.11 -1.94
N ALA A 539 -26.81 -29.06 -1.28
CA ALA A 539 -27.89 -28.76 -0.32
C ALA A 539 -27.35 -27.92 0.86
N LYS A 540 -26.17 -28.29 1.37
CA LYS A 540 -25.51 -27.53 2.44
C LYS A 540 -25.01 -26.16 1.95
N ALA A 541 -24.45 -26.09 0.74
CA ALA A 541 -24.03 -24.84 0.13
C ALA A 541 -25.20 -23.85 0.01
N ARG A 542 -26.36 -24.30 -0.48
CA ARG A 542 -27.61 -23.48 -0.57
C ARG A 542 -28.10 -22.99 0.80
N GLU A 543 -28.04 -23.85 1.83
CA GLU A 543 -28.41 -23.46 3.20
C GLU A 543 -27.48 -22.33 3.68
N LEU A 544 -26.16 -22.48 3.48
CA LEU A 544 -25.16 -21.51 3.91
C LEU A 544 -25.23 -20.21 3.11
N THR A 545 -25.46 -20.27 1.79
CA THR A 545 -25.72 -19.07 0.95
C THR A 545 -26.92 -18.29 1.49
N ARG A 546 -28.02 -18.96 1.80
CA ARG A 546 -29.21 -18.29 2.37
C ARG A 546 -28.87 -17.64 3.72
N ARG A 547 -28.10 -18.31 4.60
CA ARG A 547 -27.69 -17.73 5.89
C ARG A 547 -26.78 -16.51 5.69
N ALA A 548 -25.84 -16.55 4.73
CA ALA A 548 -25.00 -15.43 4.36
C ALA A 548 -25.85 -14.24 3.88
N SER A 549 -26.75 -14.48 2.91
CA SER A 549 -27.65 -13.47 2.38
C SER A 549 -28.58 -12.88 3.47
N ASP A 550 -29.17 -13.73 4.33
CA ASP A 550 -30.02 -13.29 5.45
C ASP A 550 -29.22 -12.45 6.47
N SER A 551 -27.96 -12.82 6.77
CA SER A 551 -27.10 -12.08 7.69
C SER A 551 -26.73 -10.69 7.14
N ALA A 552 -26.30 -10.60 5.89
CA ALA A 552 -26.00 -9.35 5.21
C ALA A 552 -27.24 -8.43 5.11
N GLN A 553 -28.42 -8.99 4.79
CA GLN A 553 -29.66 -8.20 4.75
C GLN A 553 -30.05 -7.64 6.13
N ARG A 554 -29.83 -8.38 7.23
CA ARG A 554 -30.05 -7.86 8.58
C ARG A 554 -29.14 -6.68 8.91
N ALA A 555 -27.95 -6.63 8.30
CA ALA A 555 -27.00 -5.54 8.45
C ALA A 555 -27.27 -4.35 7.47
N ASP A 556 -28.35 -4.39 6.68
CA ASP A 556 -28.66 -3.44 5.58
C ASP A 556 -27.62 -3.45 4.43
N GLU A 557 -26.93 -4.58 4.25
CA GLU A 557 -25.89 -4.80 3.23
C GLU A 557 -26.45 -5.56 2.03
N LYS A 558 -27.43 -4.96 1.34
CA LYS A 558 -28.20 -5.61 0.26
C LYS A 558 -27.33 -6.02 -0.94
N GLU A 559 -26.30 -5.23 -1.28
CA GLU A 559 -25.39 -5.55 -2.38
C GLU A 559 -24.55 -6.79 -2.05
N THR A 560 -24.06 -6.90 -0.81
CA THR A 560 -23.32 -8.05 -0.30
C THR A 560 -24.21 -9.31 -0.32
N ALA A 561 -25.46 -9.18 0.16
CA ALA A 561 -26.45 -10.27 0.12
C ALA A 561 -26.70 -10.74 -1.32
N ALA A 562 -26.80 -9.82 -2.26
CA ALA A 562 -27.00 -10.12 -3.68
C ALA A 562 -25.77 -10.82 -4.29
N GLY A 563 -24.55 -10.48 -3.82
CA GLY A 563 -23.31 -11.14 -4.22
C GLY A 563 -23.34 -12.63 -3.95
N TYR A 564 -23.72 -13.05 -2.73
CA TYR A 564 -23.83 -14.47 -2.37
C TYR A 564 -24.83 -15.25 -3.26
N GLU A 565 -25.97 -14.63 -3.61
CA GLU A 565 -26.93 -15.24 -4.52
C GLU A 565 -26.39 -15.33 -5.95
N ALA A 566 -25.66 -14.32 -6.42
CA ALA A 566 -25.07 -14.30 -7.76
C ALA A 566 -23.96 -15.35 -7.93
N GLU A 567 -23.09 -15.51 -6.93
CA GLU A 567 -22.07 -16.58 -6.90
C GLU A 567 -22.72 -17.96 -6.89
N ALA A 568 -23.73 -18.15 -6.04
CA ALA A 568 -24.50 -19.40 -6.01
C ALA A 568 -25.13 -19.70 -7.37
N ALA A 569 -25.63 -18.69 -8.09
CA ALA A 569 -26.18 -18.88 -9.43
C ALA A 569 -25.12 -19.42 -10.42
N VAL A 570 -23.88 -18.93 -10.38
CA VAL A 570 -22.78 -19.44 -11.20
C VAL A 570 -22.47 -20.90 -10.85
N ARG A 571 -22.37 -21.22 -9.55
CA ARG A 571 -22.14 -22.60 -9.08
C ARG A 571 -23.23 -23.56 -9.56
N GLU A 572 -24.49 -23.18 -9.46
CA GLU A 572 -25.61 -24.00 -9.91
C GLU A 572 -25.62 -24.21 -11.43
N ALA A 573 -25.27 -23.16 -12.20
CA ALA A 573 -25.13 -23.27 -13.65
C ALA A 573 -24.05 -24.26 -14.05
N LEU A 574 -22.86 -24.19 -13.45
CA LEU A 574 -21.74 -25.09 -13.70
C LEU A 574 -22.03 -26.54 -13.24
N ALA A 575 -22.81 -26.72 -12.17
CA ALA A 575 -23.24 -28.04 -11.73
C ALA A 575 -24.33 -28.65 -12.63
N GLY A 576 -24.92 -27.88 -13.55
CA GLY A 576 -26.00 -28.27 -14.44
C GLY A 576 -27.42 -28.09 -13.86
N ASN A 577 -27.56 -27.39 -12.75
CA ASN A 577 -28.83 -27.08 -12.10
C ASN A 577 -29.49 -25.82 -12.68
N ILE A 578 -29.73 -25.80 -13.99
CA ILE A 578 -30.10 -24.64 -14.79
C ILE A 578 -31.30 -23.84 -14.23
N GLY A 579 -32.33 -24.52 -13.73
CA GLY A 579 -33.51 -23.86 -13.15
C GLY A 579 -33.16 -23.05 -11.89
N LEU A 580 -32.33 -23.60 -11.01
CA LEU A 580 -31.86 -22.92 -9.79
C LEU A 580 -30.92 -21.77 -10.10
N ALA A 581 -30.02 -21.96 -11.06
CA ALA A 581 -29.11 -20.90 -11.52
C ALA A 581 -29.89 -19.65 -11.98
N LYS A 582 -30.90 -19.82 -12.82
CA LYS A 582 -31.77 -18.71 -13.27
C LYS A 582 -32.52 -18.05 -12.12
N GLN A 583 -33.05 -18.86 -11.19
CA GLN A 583 -33.80 -18.36 -10.03
C GLN A 583 -32.87 -17.50 -9.12
N GLN A 584 -31.67 -17.97 -8.81
CA GLN A 584 -30.75 -17.25 -7.94
C GLN A 584 -30.19 -16.00 -8.62
N ALA A 585 -29.85 -16.03 -9.90
CA ALA A 585 -29.45 -14.86 -10.67
C ALA A 585 -30.52 -13.77 -10.65
N GLN A 586 -31.83 -14.15 -10.79
CA GLN A 586 -32.94 -13.21 -10.70
C GLN A 586 -33.11 -12.67 -9.28
N ALA A 587 -32.94 -13.51 -8.25
CA ALA A 587 -33.01 -13.08 -6.84
C ALA A 587 -31.88 -12.06 -6.52
N ALA A 588 -30.66 -12.32 -6.98
CA ALA A 588 -29.54 -11.41 -6.85
C ALA A 588 -29.82 -10.04 -7.51
N LEU A 589 -30.27 -10.03 -8.76
CA LEU A 589 -30.61 -8.81 -9.52
C LEU A 589 -31.82 -8.04 -8.92
N ALA A 590 -32.71 -8.72 -8.18
CA ALA A 590 -33.81 -8.07 -7.45
C ALA A 590 -33.31 -7.32 -6.19
N LEU A 591 -32.23 -7.77 -5.59
CA LEU A 591 -31.62 -7.14 -4.41
C LEU A 591 -30.70 -5.96 -4.77
N SER A 592 -29.88 -6.12 -5.82
CA SER A 592 -28.90 -5.11 -6.24
C SER A 592 -28.58 -5.19 -7.74
N ASN A 593 -28.30 -4.03 -8.34
CA ASN A 593 -27.72 -3.89 -9.66
C ASN A 593 -26.24 -3.45 -9.58
N GLY A 594 -25.58 -3.77 -8.47
CA GLY A 594 -24.14 -3.54 -8.29
C GLY A 594 -23.33 -4.26 -9.37
N ARG A 595 -22.19 -3.69 -9.71
CA ARG A 595 -21.28 -4.15 -10.78
C ARG A 595 -21.00 -5.66 -10.72
N ASP A 596 -20.57 -6.14 -9.57
CA ASP A 596 -20.11 -7.52 -9.38
C ASP A 596 -21.31 -8.50 -9.39
N VAL A 597 -22.42 -8.10 -8.79
CA VAL A 597 -23.69 -8.84 -8.79
C VAL A 597 -24.21 -9.03 -10.22
N GLU A 598 -24.20 -7.96 -10.99
CA GLU A 598 -24.68 -7.97 -12.37
C GLU A 598 -23.79 -8.83 -13.27
N ALA A 599 -22.45 -8.75 -13.08
CA ALA A 599 -21.49 -9.55 -13.81
C ALA A 599 -21.64 -11.05 -13.53
N ALA A 600 -21.69 -11.47 -12.26
CA ALA A 600 -21.85 -12.87 -11.90
C ALA A 600 -23.22 -13.42 -12.35
N SER A 601 -24.29 -12.62 -12.19
CA SER A 601 -25.61 -12.99 -12.69
C SER A 601 -25.64 -13.14 -14.21
N ALA A 602 -24.98 -12.27 -14.96
CA ALA A 602 -24.88 -12.34 -16.42
C ALA A 602 -24.13 -13.60 -16.88
N ILE A 603 -23.03 -13.96 -16.19
CA ILE A 603 -22.27 -15.20 -16.44
C ILE A 603 -23.16 -16.42 -16.17
N ALA A 604 -23.84 -16.46 -15.01
CA ALA A 604 -24.73 -17.54 -14.65
C ALA A 604 -25.86 -17.74 -15.68
N LEU A 605 -26.49 -16.64 -16.12
CA LEU A 605 -27.56 -16.66 -17.15
C LEU A 605 -27.01 -17.12 -18.51
N GLY A 606 -25.78 -16.67 -18.90
CA GLY A 606 -25.12 -17.13 -20.10
C GLY A 606 -24.86 -18.63 -20.10
N LEU A 607 -24.32 -19.17 -19.00
CA LEU A 607 -24.11 -20.62 -18.79
C LEU A 607 -25.42 -21.41 -18.70
N ALA A 608 -26.52 -20.76 -18.27
CA ALA A 608 -27.82 -21.35 -18.16
C ALA A 608 -28.69 -21.24 -19.46
N GLY A 609 -28.11 -20.79 -20.57
CA GLY A 609 -28.78 -20.68 -21.86
C GLY A 609 -29.75 -19.50 -21.99
N ASP A 610 -29.61 -18.45 -21.16
CA ASP A 610 -30.34 -17.19 -21.30
C ASP A 610 -29.43 -16.09 -21.89
N ALA A 611 -28.93 -16.36 -23.09
CA ALA A 611 -28.05 -15.43 -23.80
C ALA A 611 -28.64 -14.01 -24.01
N PRO A 612 -29.96 -13.83 -24.27
CA PRO A 612 -30.52 -12.49 -24.42
C PRO A 612 -30.44 -11.65 -23.12
N GLN A 613 -30.69 -12.22 -21.95
CA GLN A 613 -30.60 -11.50 -20.68
C GLN A 613 -29.13 -11.26 -20.32
N SER A 614 -28.25 -12.25 -20.47
CA SER A 614 -26.80 -12.15 -20.27
C SER A 614 -26.20 -11.01 -21.10
N THR A 615 -26.55 -10.90 -22.40
CA THR A 615 -26.05 -9.83 -23.29
C THR A 615 -26.53 -8.45 -22.85
N ARG A 616 -27.81 -8.30 -22.46
CA ARG A 616 -28.30 -6.99 -21.97
C ARG A 616 -27.54 -6.51 -20.73
N LEU A 617 -27.22 -7.40 -19.81
CA LEU A 617 -26.44 -7.08 -18.61
C LEU A 617 -24.99 -6.71 -19.00
N ALA A 618 -24.39 -7.42 -19.95
CA ALA A 618 -23.07 -7.06 -20.49
C ALA A 618 -23.05 -5.65 -21.12
N GLU A 619 -24.07 -5.29 -21.89
CA GLU A 619 -24.21 -3.96 -22.48
C GLU A 619 -24.35 -2.86 -21.43
N ASP A 620 -25.12 -3.12 -20.36
CA ASP A 620 -25.28 -2.19 -19.22
C ASP A 620 -23.93 -1.99 -18.50
N LEU A 621 -23.25 -3.07 -18.14
CA LEU A 621 -21.93 -3.03 -17.51
C LEU A 621 -20.91 -2.27 -18.36
N SER A 622 -20.83 -2.56 -19.64
CA SER A 622 -19.90 -1.88 -20.58
C SER A 622 -20.13 -0.37 -20.63
N LYS A 623 -21.41 0.05 -20.61
CA LYS A 623 -21.80 1.45 -20.66
C LYS A 623 -21.53 2.19 -19.34
N ARG A 624 -21.81 1.53 -18.19
CA ARG A 624 -21.64 2.16 -16.88
C ARG A 624 -20.19 2.21 -16.41
N PHE A 625 -19.36 1.25 -16.86
CA PHE A 625 -17.99 1.06 -16.39
C PHE A 625 -16.96 1.00 -17.53
N PRO A 626 -16.87 2.05 -18.38
CA PRO A 626 -16.07 2.01 -19.62
C PRO A 626 -14.54 1.95 -19.40
N GLU A 627 -14.06 2.40 -18.22
CA GLU A 627 -12.62 2.43 -17.89
C GLU A 627 -12.23 1.35 -16.86
N HIS A 628 -13.22 0.60 -16.35
CA HIS A 628 -13.01 -0.32 -15.25
C HIS A 628 -12.24 -1.58 -15.71
N THR A 629 -11.02 -1.76 -15.23
CA THR A 629 -10.11 -2.85 -15.63
C THR A 629 -10.76 -4.22 -15.56
N ILE A 630 -11.35 -4.59 -14.41
CA ILE A 630 -11.98 -5.91 -14.23
C ILE A 630 -13.21 -6.07 -15.13
N VAL A 631 -14.06 -5.04 -15.26
CA VAL A 631 -15.25 -5.13 -16.12
C VAL A 631 -14.84 -5.37 -17.57
N GLN A 632 -13.95 -4.54 -18.09
CA GLN A 632 -13.60 -4.56 -19.50
C GLN A 632 -12.74 -5.76 -19.89
N LEU A 633 -11.85 -6.20 -18.99
CA LEU A 633 -10.83 -7.21 -19.32
C LEU A 633 -11.11 -8.59 -18.72
N GLU A 634 -12.07 -8.73 -17.79
CA GLU A 634 -12.43 -10.01 -17.21
C GLU A 634 -13.94 -10.29 -17.30
N TYR A 635 -14.81 -9.42 -16.73
CA TYR A 635 -16.24 -9.71 -16.67
C TYR A 635 -16.90 -9.78 -18.04
N LEU A 636 -16.73 -8.77 -18.90
CA LEU A 636 -17.30 -8.80 -20.26
C LEU A 636 -16.78 -9.98 -21.09
N PRO A 637 -15.47 -10.28 -21.13
CA PRO A 637 -14.94 -11.50 -21.71
C PRO A 637 -15.60 -12.78 -21.21
N MET A 638 -15.76 -12.92 -19.88
CA MET A 638 -16.42 -14.10 -19.28
C MET A 638 -17.89 -14.21 -19.65
N ILE A 639 -18.65 -13.10 -19.62
CA ILE A 639 -20.08 -13.09 -19.97
C ILE A 639 -20.28 -13.53 -21.44
N HIS A 640 -19.49 -12.98 -22.36
CA HIS A 640 -19.55 -13.36 -23.76
C HIS A 640 -19.10 -14.80 -24.00
N ALA A 641 -18.08 -15.26 -23.28
CA ALA A 641 -17.62 -16.65 -23.37
C ALA A 641 -18.65 -17.62 -22.82
N ALA A 642 -19.30 -17.32 -21.68
CA ALA A 642 -20.34 -18.16 -21.08
C ALA A 642 -21.50 -18.42 -22.06
N ALA A 643 -22.01 -17.36 -22.70
CA ALA A 643 -23.06 -17.46 -23.72
C ALA A 643 -22.59 -18.21 -24.97
N ALA A 644 -21.30 -18.07 -25.35
CA ALA A 644 -20.73 -18.76 -26.52
C ALA A 644 -20.51 -20.26 -26.25
N VAL A 645 -20.08 -20.65 -25.04
CA VAL A 645 -19.91 -22.06 -24.64
C VAL A 645 -21.25 -22.78 -24.66
N ASP A 646 -22.29 -22.23 -24.06
CA ASP A 646 -23.64 -22.83 -24.06
C ASP A 646 -24.18 -23.02 -25.49
N SER A 647 -23.97 -22.05 -26.38
CA SER A 647 -24.36 -22.15 -27.79
C SER A 647 -23.48 -23.08 -28.62
N GLY A 648 -22.48 -23.75 -28.06
CA GLY A 648 -21.53 -24.61 -28.75
C GLY A 648 -20.52 -23.88 -29.65
N SER A 649 -20.38 -22.56 -29.50
CA SER A 649 -19.51 -21.71 -30.33
C SER A 649 -18.12 -21.53 -29.69
N ALA A 650 -17.37 -22.63 -29.55
CA ALA A 650 -16.06 -22.65 -28.88
C ALA A 650 -15.07 -21.59 -29.39
N ALA A 651 -15.01 -21.36 -30.71
CA ALA A 651 -14.10 -20.34 -31.31
C ALA A 651 -14.46 -18.93 -30.82
N LYS A 652 -15.75 -18.58 -30.72
CA LYS A 652 -16.19 -17.29 -30.19
C LYS A 652 -15.89 -17.14 -28.70
N ALA A 653 -16.01 -18.24 -27.92
CA ALA A 653 -15.65 -18.22 -26.52
C ALA A 653 -14.15 -17.93 -26.32
N LEU A 654 -13.29 -18.58 -27.10
CA LEU A 654 -11.84 -18.34 -27.05
C LEU A 654 -11.45 -16.92 -27.49
N GLU A 655 -12.11 -16.41 -28.54
CA GLU A 655 -11.92 -15.02 -28.99
C GLU A 655 -12.35 -14.02 -27.90
N ALA A 656 -13.51 -14.24 -27.27
CA ALA A 656 -14.01 -13.39 -26.21
C ALA A 656 -13.10 -13.34 -25.00
N LEU A 657 -12.44 -14.45 -24.62
CA LEU A 657 -11.54 -14.55 -23.47
C LEU A 657 -10.11 -14.02 -23.74
N ALA A 658 -9.75 -13.70 -24.97
CA ALA A 658 -8.40 -13.22 -25.29
C ALA A 658 -7.98 -11.95 -24.51
N PRO A 659 -8.85 -10.93 -24.30
CA PRO A 659 -8.52 -9.74 -23.52
C PRO A 659 -8.21 -10.03 -22.04
N ALA A 660 -8.76 -11.10 -21.46
CA ALA A 660 -8.55 -11.46 -20.06
C ALA A 660 -7.14 -12.02 -19.77
N ALA A 661 -6.45 -12.55 -20.77
CA ALA A 661 -5.18 -13.27 -20.57
C ALA A 661 -4.10 -12.53 -19.74
N PRO A 662 -3.90 -11.20 -19.84
CA PRO A 662 -2.92 -10.49 -19.02
C PRO A 662 -3.29 -10.40 -17.54
N TYR A 663 -4.56 -10.57 -17.17
CA TYR A 663 -5.11 -10.36 -15.83
C TYR A 663 -5.74 -11.63 -15.23
N GLU A 664 -5.82 -12.73 -15.98
CA GLU A 664 -6.55 -13.96 -15.65
C GLU A 664 -6.13 -14.66 -14.36
N LEU A 665 -4.95 -14.35 -13.85
CA LEU A 665 -4.49 -14.79 -12.53
C LEU A 665 -4.84 -13.78 -11.42
N GLY A 666 -5.50 -12.67 -11.74
CA GLY A 666 -5.88 -11.65 -10.79
C GLY A 666 -6.89 -12.16 -9.76
N SER A 667 -6.78 -11.65 -8.53
CA SER A 667 -7.78 -11.89 -7.48
C SER A 667 -8.91 -10.88 -7.64
N THR A 668 -10.02 -11.31 -8.23
CA THR A 668 -11.23 -10.49 -8.35
C THR A 668 -12.13 -10.63 -7.11
N PRO A 669 -13.04 -9.68 -6.85
CA PRO A 669 -13.98 -9.79 -5.73
C PRO A 669 -14.88 -11.03 -5.79
N LEU A 670 -15.26 -11.43 -6.99
CA LEU A 670 -16.03 -12.66 -7.30
C LEU A 670 -15.36 -13.37 -8.47
N LEU A 671 -15.44 -14.69 -8.50
CA LEU A 671 -15.10 -15.53 -9.66
C LEU A 671 -13.60 -15.49 -10.07
N THR A 672 -12.71 -15.62 -9.10
CA THR A 672 -11.26 -15.72 -9.33
C THR A 672 -10.91 -16.95 -10.17
N LEU A 673 -10.04 -16.80 -11.19
CA LEU A 673 -9.62 -17.83 -12.17
C LEU A 673 -10.73 -18.39 -13.08
N TYR A 674 -11.94 -17.84 -13.05
CA TYR A 674 -13.01 -18.27 -13.97
C TYR A 674 -12.70 -17.99 -15.45
N PRO A 675 -11.95 -16.93 -15.86
CA PRO A 675 -11.51 -16.80 -17.25
C PRO A 675 -10.72 -18.01 -17.74
N VAL A 676 -9.84 -18.56 -16.86
CA VAL A 676 -9.02 -19.76 -17.14
C VAL A 676 -9.92 -20.99 -17.25
N TYR A 677 -10.86 -21.16 -16.31
CA TYR A 677 -11.80 -22.27 -16.32
C TYR A 677 -12.67 -22.29 -17.58
N LEU A 678 -13.30 -21.15 -17.93
CA LEU A 678 -14.14 -21.03 -19.12
C LEU A 678 -13.36 -21.26 -20.41
N ARG A 679 -12.10 -20.86 -20.48
CA ARG A 679 -11.22 -21.14 -21.63
C ARG A 679 -10.90 -22.62 -21.73
N GLY A 680 -10.68 -23.29 -20.58
CA GLY A 680 -10.55 -24.75 -20.52
C GLY A 680 -11.78 -25.46 -21.08
N GLU A 681 -12.98 -25.06 -20.66
CA GLU A 681 -14.26 -25.59 -21.18
C GLU A 681 -14.43 -25.32 -22.68
N ALA A 682 -14.07 -24.14 -23.15
CA ALA A 682 -14.09 -23.81 -24.58
C ALA A 682 -13.15 -24.69 -25.39
N TYR A 683 -11.95 -25.02 -24.90
CA TYR A 683 -11.02 -25.97 -25.53
C TYR A 683 -11.55 -27.41 -25.51
N VAL A 684 -12.24 -27.82 -24.42
CA VAL A 684 -12.94 -29.12 -24.37
C VAL A 684 -14.00 -29.19 -25.47
N ALA A 685 -14.83 -28.16 -25.60
CA ALA A 685 -15.85 -28.05 -26.64
C ALA A 685 -15.25 -28.04 -28.08
N ALA A 686 -14.09 -27.41 -28.25
CA ALA A 686 -13.31 -27.40 -29.49
C ALA A 686 -12.57 -28.73 -29.76
N ARG A 687 -12.63 -29.71 -28.84
CA ARG A 687 -11.85 -30.97 -28.87
C ARG A 687 -10.33 -30.78 -28.92
N GLN A 688 -9.85 -29.68 -28.33
CA GLN A 688 -8.41 -29.35 -28.22
C GLN A 688 -7.89 -29.79 -26.85
N GLY A 689 -7.79 -31.11 -26.64
CA GLY A 689 -7.53 -31.69 -25.30
C GLY A 689 -6.24 -31.21 -24.64
N SER A 690 -5.12 -31.08 -25.37
CA SER A 690 -3.85 -30.59 -24.79
C SER A 690 -3.95 -29.15 -24.32
N ALA A 691 -4.62 -28.27 -25.07
CA ALA A 691 -4.84 -26.89 -24.65
C ALA A 691 -5.79 -26.79 -23.44
N ALA A 692 -6.87 -27.57 -23.43
CA ALA A 692 -7.78 -27.67 -22.30
C ALA A 692 -7.04 -28.13 -21.02
N ALA A 693 -6.19 -29.17 -21.13
CA ALA A 693 -5.41 -29.68 -19.99
C ALA A 693 -4.48 -28.60 -19.40
N ALA A 694 -3.86 -27.78 -20.23
CA ALA A 694 -3.01 -26.68 -19.79
C ALA A 694 -3.78 -25.65 -18.95
N GLU A 695 -5.02 -25.30 -19.36
CA GLU A 695 -5.84 -24.35 -18.62
C GLU A 695 -6.29 -24.89 -17.26
N PHE A 696 -6.81 -26.13 -17.20
CA PHE A 696 -7.22 -26.73 -15.93
C PHE A 696 -6.03 -26.98 -15.00
N GLN A 697 -4.86 -27.36 -15.54
CA GLN A 697 -3.64 -27.50 -14.75
C GLN A 697 -3.22 -26.16 -14.14
N LYS A 698 -3.37 -25.05 -14.88
CA LYS A 698 -3.08 -23.71 -14.36
C LYS A 698 -3.89 -23.38 -13.10
N ILE A 699 -5.16 -23.80 -13.03
CA ILE A 699 -5.98 -23.63 -11.82
C ILE A 699 -5.41 -24.43 -10.66
N LEU A 700 -5.03 -25.68 -10.89
CA LEU A 700 -4.48 -26.59 -9.86
C LEU A 700 -3.06 -26.17 -9.40
N ASP A 701 -2.30 -25.50 -10.26
CA ASP A 701 -0.97 -24.98 -9.93
C ASP A 701 -1.03 -23.72 -9.02
N HIS A 702 -2.23 -23.12 -8.86
CA HIS A 702 -2.44 -21.91 -8.07
C HIS A 702 -3.45 -22.13 -6.91
N PRO A 703 -3.23 -23.11 -6.01
CA PRO A 703 -4.19 -23.44 -4.96
C PRO A 703 -4.45 -22.28 -3.99
N GLY A 704 -3.44 -21.46 -3.70
CA GLY A 704 -3.59 -20.28 -2.85
C GLY A 704 -4.39 -19.14 -3.49
N VAL A 705 -4.56 -19.16 -4.83
CA VAL A 705 -5.37 -18.18 -5.58
C VAL A 705 -6.79 -18.70 -5.77
N VAL A 706 -6.96 -19.96 -6.19
CA VAL A 706 -8.30 -20.56 -6.36
C VAL A 706 -8.98 -20.84 -5.03
N GLN A 707 -8.21 -21.06 -3.98
CA GLN A 707 -8.69 -21.29 -2.62
C GLN A 707 -9.73 -22.43 -2.55
N ASN A 708 -10.88 -22.18 -1.93
CA ASN A 708 -12.00 -23.12 -1.81
C ASN A 708 -13.09 -22.93 -2.88
N GLU A 709 -12.79 -22.16 -3.94
CA GLU A 709 -13.69 -21.98 -5.08
C GLU A 709 -14.01 -23.33 -5.75
N PRO A 710 -15.27 -23.61 -6.06
CA PRO A 710 -15.68 -24.92 -6.62
C PRO A 710 -14.98 -25.28 -7.93
N ILE A 711 -14.52 -24.30 -8.71
CA ILE A 711 -13.75 -24.57 -9.95
C ILE A 711 -12.44 -25.31 -9.68
N GLY A 712 -11.86 -25.22 -8.47
CA GLY A 712 -10.73 -26.03 -8.07
C GLY A 712 -11.02 -27.52 -8.13
N ALA A 713 -12.17 -27.96 -7.63
CA ALA A 713 -12.61 -29.35 -7.75
C ALA A 713 -12.98 -29.71 -9.22
N TRP A 714 -13.67 -28.81 -9.92
CA TRP A 714 -14.04 -29.06 -11.32
C TRP A 714 -12.87 -29.05 -12.28
N ALA A 715 -11.74 -28.42 -11.95
CA ALA A 715 -10.51 -28.48 -12.76
C ALA A 715 -9.99 -29.93 -12.90
N HIS A 716 -10.14 -30.78 -11.88
CA HIS A 716 -9.83 -32.21 -12.00
C HIS A 716 -10.73 -32.92 -13.01
N LEU A 717 -12.05 -32.61 -13.02
CA LEU A 717 -12.96 -33.13 -14.02
C LEU A 717 -12.63 -32.61 -15.43
N GLY A 718 -12.30 -31.32 -15.54
CA GLY A 718 -11.84 -30.71 -16.79
C GLY A 718 -10.59 -31.37 -17.35
N LEU A 719 -9.58 -31.65 -16.50
CA LEU A 719 -8.39 -32.43 -16.87
C LEU A 719 -8.73 -33.84 -17.36
N ALA A 720 -9.64 -34.53 -16.68
CA ALA A 720 -10.08 -35.87 -17.07
C ALA A 720 -10.67 -35.87 -18.48
N ARG A 721 -11.55 -34.92 -18.78
CA ARG A 721 -12.16 -34.71 -20.11
C ARG A 721 -11.10 -34.35 -21.16
N ALA A 722 -10.18 -33.46 -20.81
CA ALA A 722 -9.09 -33.02 -21.68
C ALA A 722 -8.16 -34.16 -22.09
N TYR A 723 -7.74 -35.02 -21.15
CA TYR A 723 -6.94 -36.21 -21.42
C TYR A 723 -7.71 -37.25 -22.23
N ALA A 724 -9.01 -37.47 -21.96
CA ALA A 724 -9.84 -38.35 -22.75
C ALA A 724 -9.94 -37.91 -24.21
N ILE A 725 -10.10 -36.61 -24.48
CA ILE A 725 -10.11 -36.02 -25.81
C ILE A 725 -8.75 -36.18 -26.52
N SER A 726 -7.63 -36.09 -25.78
CA SER A 726 -6.27 -36.27 -26.29
C SER A 726 -5.93 -37.75 -26.53
N GLY A 727 -6.80 -38.71 -26.15
CA GLY A 727 -6.53 -40.15 -26.27
C GLY A 727 -5.64 -40.71 -25.15
N ASP A 728 -5.31 -39.95 -24.12
CA ASP A 728 -4.50 -40.38 -22.96
C ASP A 728 -5.42 -41.01 -21.88
N ALA A 729 -5.93 -42.19 -22.17
CA ALA A 729 -6.86 -42.88 -21.29
C ALA A 729 -6.28 -43.16 -19.87
N PRO A 730 -4.99 -43.47 -19.69
CA PRO A 730 -4.42 -43.63 -18.35
C PRO A 730 -4.53 -42.36 -17.51
N LYS A 731 -4.12 -41.19 -18.04
CA LYS A 731 -4.21 -39.92 -17.31
C LYS A 731 -5.67 -39.52 -17.10
N ALA A 732 -6.54 -39.70 -18.09
CA ALA A 732 -7.96 -39.46 -17.93
C ALA A 732 -8.55 -40.22 -16.76
N LYS A 733 -8.25 -41.53 -16.62
CA LYS A 733 -8.72 -42.35 -15.50
C LYS A 733 -8.25 -41.82 -14.15
N VAL A 734 -6.99 -41.44 -14.02
CA VAL A 734 -6.44 -40.88 -12.78
C VAL A 734 -7.16 -39.58 -12.43
N ALA A 735 -7.30 -38.63 -13.35
CA ALA A 735 -7.97 -37.36 -13.10
C ALA A 735 -9.46 -37.52 -12.74
N TYR A 736 -10.19 -38.48 -13.36
CA TYR A 736 -11.54 -38.84 -12.90
C TYR A 736 -11.55 -39.38 -11.48
N GLN A 737 -10.58 -40.22 -11.13
CA GLN A 737 -10.48 -40.80 -9.78
C GLN A 737 -10.18 -39.71 -8.75
N ASP A 738 -9.32 -38.74 -9.05
CA ASP A 738 -9.05 -37.59 -8.20
C ASP A 738 -10.33 -36.78 -7.96
N PHE A 739 -11.08 -36.46 -9.02
CA PHE A 739 -12.37 -35.79 -8.88
C PHE A 739 -13.36 -36.61 -8.01
N PHE A 740 -13.49 -37.91 -8.24
CA PHE A 740 -14.38 -38.76 -7.44
C PHE A 740 -13.91 -38.93 -6.00
N ALA A 741 -12.63 -38.82 -5.72
CA ALA A 741 -12.10 -38.80 -4.35
C ALA A 741 -12.52 -37.54 -3.60
N LEU A 742 -12.44 -36.38 -4.25
CA LEU A 742 -12.96 -35.11 -3.72
C LEU A 742 -14.47 -35.15 -3.50
N TRP A 743 -15.20 -35.74 -4.45
CA TRP A 743 -16.67 -35.83 -4.44
C TRP A 743 -17.18 -37.18 -3.90
N LYS A 744 -16.40 -37.84 -3.02
CA LYS A 744 -16.76 -39.14 -2.46
C LYS A 744 -18.12 -39.16 -1.77
N ASN A 745 -18.42 -38.09 -1.05
CA ASN A 745 -19.67 -37.94 -0.29
C ASN A 745 -20.65 -36.94 -0.95
N ALA A 746 -20.43 -36.59 -2.22
CA ALA A 746 -21.28 -35.66 -2.96
C ALA A 746 -22.69 -36.21 -3.13
N GLU A 747 -23.64 -35.31 -3.26
CA GLU A 747 -25.05 -35.66 -3.53
C GLU A 747 -25.14 -36.38 -4.88
N PRO A 748 -25.80 -37.55 -4.93
CA PRO A 748 -25.79 -38.39 -6.13
C PRO A 748 -26.58 -37.81 -7.31
N ASP A 749 -27.40 -36.79 -7.03
CA ASP A 749 -28.34 -36.23 -8.00
C ASP A 749 -27.78 -35.11 -8.85
N ILE A 750 -26.58 -34.59 -8.51
CA ILE A 750 -25.94 -33.48 -9.21
C ILE A 750 -25.68 -33.88 -10.69
N PRO A 751 -26.20 -33.09 -11.66
CA PRO A 751 -26.09 -33.43 -13.08
C PRO A 751 -24.68 -33.67 -13.57
N VAL A 752 -23.74 -32.80 -13.22
CA VAL A 752 -22.32 -32.91 -13.62
C VAL A 752 -21.66 -34.18 -13.06
N LEU A 753 -22.03 -34.64 -11.86
CA LEU A 753 -21.53 -35.90 -11.28
C LEU A 753 -22.07 -37.13 -12.03
N LYS A 754 -23.35 -37.13 -12.39
CA LYS A 754 -23.95 -38.20 -13.21
C LYS A 754 -23.27 -38.31 -14.55
N GLN A 755 -23.03 -37.15 -15.19
CA GLN A 755 -22.30 -37.06 -16.46
C GLN A 755 -20.88 -37.59 -16.34
N ALA A 756 -20.11 -37.16 -15.32
CA ALA A 756 -18.74 -37.61 -15.08
C ALA A 756 -18.64 -39.12 -14.87
N LYS A 757 -19.59 -39.73 -14.13
CA LYS A 757 -19.65 -41.18 -13.94
C LYS A 757 -19.95 -41.90 -15.27
N ALA A 758 -20.81 -41.38 -16.11
CA ALA A 758 -21.13 -41.95 -17.43
C ALA A 758 -19.94 -41.81 -18.40
N GLU A 759 -19.17 -40.72 -18.32
CA GLU A 759 -17.95 -40.50 -19.11
C GLU A 759 -16.85 -41.50 -18.68
N TYR A 760 -16.63 -41.64 -17.37
CA TYR A 760 -15.63 -42.56 -16.84
C TYR A 760 -15.92 -44.03 -17.20
N ALA A 761 -17.18 -44.46 -17.16
CA ALA A 761 -17.59 -45.81 -17.56
C ALA A 761 -17.24 -46.15 -19.02
N LYS A 762 -17.14 -45.17 -19.92
CA LYS A 762 -16.73 -45.38 -21.31
C LYS A 762 -15.21 -45.56 -21.49
N LEU A 763 -14.42 -45.27 -20.45
CA LEU A 763 -12.96 -45.45 -20.45
C LEU A 763 -12.54 -46.83 -19.87
N GLN A 764 -13.48 -47.52 -19.25
CA GLN A 764 -13.24 -48.89 -18.72
C GLN A 764 -13.33 -49.92 -19.84
#